data_b4c36dc65c4e970a3ea55c83e80f63a7
#
_entry.id   b4c36dc65c4e970a3ea55c83e80f63a7
#
_cell.length_a   1.000
_cell.length_b   1.000
_cell.length_c   1.000
_cell.angle_alpha   90.00
_cell.angle_beta   90.00
_cell.angle_gamma   90.00
#
_symmetry.space_group_name_H-M   'P 1'
#
loop_
_entity.id
_entity.type
_entity.pdbx_description
1 polymer ?
#
loop_
_entity_poly.entity_id
_entity_poly.type
_entity_poly.pdbx_seq_one_letter_code
_entity_poly.pdbx_strand_id
1 'polypeptide(L)'
;MATTSNLSIDNNNHKQKAYSINIHCANCAAKIERKINELSNVDNATISILTKQLTLTAKNPDELLPTIQKIADKIEPGTIITQLEENASNYKEKIYLIENLDCANCGAKIEKKLNELPEIKSAQLTFATKKLKIVAQNPDALLPQINKIANSIENGVKIINADEASSKSHQNTKKFFDEKTIDIIEIVFGAILFIIGEFTSLVPDQYTLYLYIVAYLILGFHVLKTAITNLFHGNVFDENFLMSIATLGAFAIKEYPEAVGVMLFYRIGEYFEERATEKSRNQIMDAVDLRPETVNLLHGDKMSVISAHEAKVGDILLVRAGDRIPVDGIVIEGESRLDTSPVTGEPVPIKIAPNSSITSGCLNISGAIKMKVEKPLSESMVSRILQAVENAAANKPKIDKFITRFARIYTPIVVLIATFTAIIPSLITGDWEHWIYTALTFLVISCPCALVLSVPLAFFSGIGSGSKQGILFKGGLALEALKNIKTIVMDKTGTLTHGNFTVKTINPANNYTKEKLLSLCASCEKISSHPIAISIINEATKQKLNLKTTTNNQEIAGEGIICTIDKQKIYCGNKRLMQRFNIALPDDLPINAGTEIFIGIDDKYAGSIVIDDTIKDDAKSTIAKLKNLGLTTAMLTGDNEHSAYAVANEVGIDKVHAKLLPEDKLKKLSSLRQEHGNVFFVGDGINDAPILAGADVGAAMGSGADAAIEAADVVFMNSKVHSIFQAINISRDTIRIAWQNVIFALGIKILIMILGLMGFASMWAAVFADTGVAMICILNSIRILYKNY
;
A
#
# COMPACT_ATOMS: atom_id res chain seq x y z
N MET A 1 32.93 -9.19 0.04
CA MET A 1 34.23 -8.54 -0.29
C MET A 1 33.93 -7.14 -0.79
N ALA A 2 34.31 -6.16 0.00
CA ALA A 2 34.04 -4.76 -0.31
C ALA A 2 34.98 -4.29 -1.42
N THR A 3 34.38 -3.81 -2.51
CA THR A 3 35.13 -3.09 -3.55
C THR A 3 35.04 -1.59 -3.24
N THR A 4 36.12 -1.08 -2.69
CA THR A 4 36.41 0.36 -2.61
C THR A 4 36.49 0.93 -4.02
N SER A 5 35.53 1.79 -4.40
CA SER A 5 35.65 2.62 -5.59
C SER A 5 36.62 3.76 -5.31
N ASN A 6 37.78 3.72 -5.97
CA ASN A 6 38.75 4.78 -6.02
C ASN A 6 38.13 6.07 -6.57
N LEU A 7 38.12 7.11 -5.74
CA LEU A 7 37.88 8.49 -6.16
C LEU A 7 39.09 8.96 -6.97
N SER A 8 38.87 9.33 -8.21
CA SER A 8 39.81 10.05 -9.04
C SER A 8 40.07 11.43 -8.42
N ILE A 9 41.32 11.64 -8.01
CA ILE A 9 41.82 12.96 -7.57
C ILE A 9 42.08 13.78 -8.84
N ASP A 10 41.16 14.66 -9.15
CA ASP A 10 41.38 15.72 -10.11
C ASP A 10 42.06 16.91 -9.40
N ASN A 11 43.13 17.42 -9.97
CA ASN A 11 44.08 18.38 -9.39
C ASN A 11 43.54 19.83 -9.35
N ASN A 12 42.28 20.03 -8.98
CA ASN A 12 41.75 21.32 -8.55
C ASN A 12 41.10 21.19 -7.17
N ASN A 13 41.52 22.03 -6.25
CA ASN A 13 41.22 22.09 -4.79
C ASN A 13 39.70 22.22 -4.44
N HIS A 14 38.80 21.57 -5.23
CA HIS A 14 37.35 21.58 -5.08
C HIS A 14 36.87 20.27 -4.42
N LYS A 15 36.04 20.40 -3.38
CA LYS A 15 35.49 19.27 -2.62
C LYS A 15 34.04 19.07 -2.97
N GLN A 16 33.69 17.81 -3.22
CA GLN A 16 32.28 17.39 -3.34
C GLN A 16 31.79 16.88 -1.98
N LYS A 17 30.67 17.42 -1.49
CA LYS A 17 30.08 17.03 -0.22
C LYS A 17 28.56 16.88 -0.37
N ALA A 18 27.98 15.88 0.32
CA ALA A 18 26.56 15.64 0.35
C ALA A 18 25.95 16.13 1.68
N TYR A 19 24.75 16.70 1.60
CA TYR A 19 23.98 17.23 2.72
C TYR A 19 22.58 16.67 2.68
N SER A 20 21.94 16.46 3.83
CA SER A 20 20.52 16.13 3.90
C SER A 20 19.69 17.39 3.71
N ILE A 21 18.65 17.32 2.89
CA ILE A 21 17.70 18.41 2.65
C ILE A 21 16.26 17.91 2.84
N ASN A 22 15.52 18.58 3.72
CA ASN A 22 14.12 18.27 3.95
C ASN A 22 13.22 19.04 2.95
N ILE A 23 13.15 18.53 1.71
CA ILE A 23 12.36 19.14 0.64
C ILE A 23 11.27 18.17 0.15
N HIS A 24 10.07 18.69 -0.14
CA HIS A 24 8.90 17.88 -0.52
C HIS A 24 8.34 18.22 -1.90
N CYS A 25 8.77 19.32 -2.49
CA CYS A 25 8.28 19.84 -3.75
C CYS A 25 9.34 19.73 -4.85
N ALA A 26 9.10 18.93 -5.89
CA ALA A 26 10.03 18.75 -7.01
C ALA A 26 10.36 20.07 -7.74
N ASN A 27 9.37 20.93 -7.93
CA ASN A 27 9.57 22.21 -8.57
C ASN A 27 10.37 23.19 -7.67
N CYS A 28 10.19 23.08 -6.35
CA CYS A 28 10.98 23.86 -5.39
C CYS A 28 12.43 23.40 -5.35
N ALA A 29 12.68 22.07 -5.37
CA ALA A 29 14.02 21.50 -5.45
C ALA A 29 14.78 21.98 -6.69
N ALA A 30 14.16 21.90 -7.88
CA ALA A 30 14.76 22.38 -9.12
C ALA A 30 15.04 23.91 -9.09
N LYS A 31 14.19 24.70 -8.45
CA LYS A 31 14.42 26.15 -8.29
C LYS A 31 15.57 26.44 -7.32
N ILE A 32 15.67 25.68 -6.22
CA ILE A 32 16.75 25.79 -5.23
C ILE A 32 18.06 25.39 -5.89
N GLU A 33 18.09 24.24 -6.56
CA GLU A 33 19.26 23.74 -7.28
C GLU A 33 19.78 24.76 -8.29
N ARG A 34 18.89 25.33 -9.11
CA ARG A 34 19.25 26.37 -10.06
C ARG A 34 19.84 27.62 -9.37
N LYS A 35 19.22 28.07 -8.27
CA LYS A 35 19.70 29.24 -7.54
C LYS A 35 21.04 29.01 -6.84
N ILE A 36 21.32 27.81 -6.40
CA ILE A 36 22.61 27.43 -5.83
C ILE A 36 23.67 27.42 -6.96
N ASN A 37 23.35 26.88 -8.13
CA ASN A 37 24.26 26.88 -9.27
C ASN A 37 24.50 28.26 -9.88
N GLU A 38 23.69 29.28 -9.55
CA GLU A 38 23.93 30.68 -9.94
C GLU A 38 24.97 31.38 -9.03
N LEU A 39 25.40 30.74 -7.92
CA LEU A 39 26.40 31.29 -7.01
C LEU A 39 27.81 31.14 -7.60
N SER A 40 28.58 32.24 -7.60
CA SER A 40 29.94 32.28 -8.19
C SER A 40 30.96 31.35 -7.52
N ASN A 41 30.67 30.86 -6.29
CA ASN A 41 31.56 29.99 -5.53
C ASN A 41 31.09 28.52 -5.51
N VAL A 42 30.13 28.14 -6.36
CA VAL A 42 29.61 26.80 -6.53
C VAL A 42 29.92 26.32 -7.96
N ASP A 43 30.56 25.17 -8.07
CA ASP A 43 30.82 24.57 -9.39
C ASP A 43 29.64 23.76 -9.88
N ASN A 44 29.06 22.97 -8.99
CA ASN A 44 27.88 22.17 -9.28
C ASN A 44 27.09 21.85 -8.01
N ALA A 45 25.77 21.96 -8.10
CA ALA A 45 24.85 21.52 -7.07
C ALA A 45 23.74 20.70 -7.69
N THR A 46 23.42 19.55 -7.10
CA THR A 46 22.31 18.69 -7.51
C THR A 46 21.49 18.29 -6.29
N ILE A 47 20.16 18.37 -6.43
CA ILE A 47 19.24 17.96 -5.36
C ILE A 47 18.46 16.73 -5.80
N SER A 48 18.69 15.63 -5.11
CA SER A 48 17.91 14.40 -5.28
C SER A 48 16.75 14.39 -4.27
N ILE A 49 15.53 14.46 -4.77
CA ILE A 49 14.32 14.41 -3.93
C ILE A 49 14.12 12.99 -3.37
N LEU A 50 14.47 11.98 -4.15
CA LEU A 50 14.36 10.56 -3.76
C LEU A 50 15.23 10.23 -2.54
N THR A 51 16.48 10.69 -2.56
CA THR A 51 17.43 10.46 -1.46
C THR A 51 17.41 11.59 -0.42
N LYS A 52 16.64 12.67 -0.67
CA LYS A 52 16.64 13.90 0.14
C LYS A 52 18.06 14.42 0.37
N GLN A 53 18.88 14.41 -0.67
CA GLN A 53 20.27 14.82 -0.61
C GLN A 53 20.55 15.99 -1.54
N LEU A 54 21.28 16.97 -1.04
CA LEU A 54 21.94 18.02 -1.81
C LEU A 54 23.40 17.63 -1.96
N THR A 55 23.88 17.39 -3.17
CA THR A 55 25.30 17.22 -3.49
C THR A 55 25.86 18.54 -3.97
N LEU A 56 26.87 19.05 -3.28
CA LEU A 56 27.48 20.34 -3.56
C LEU A 56 28.97 20.18 -3.85
N THR A 57 29.40 20.69 -5.00
CA THR A 57 30.82 20.76 -5.40
C THR A 57 31.26 22.22 -5.34
N ALA A 58 32.19 22.52 -4.45
CA ALA A 58 32.71 23.87 -4.26
C ALA A 58 34.09 23.82 -3.56
N LYS A 59 34.79 24.95 -3.53
CA LYS A 59 36.08 25.06 -2.80
C LYS A 59 35.93 24.82 -1.30
N ASN A 60 34.91 25.40 -0.67
CA ASN A 60 34.56 25.25 0.75
C ASN A 60 33.04 25.03 0.89
N PRO A 61 32.51 23.80 0.68
CA PRO A 61 31.06 23.54 0.68
C PRO A 61 30.37 23.91 1.99
N ASP A 62 31.00 23.70 3.14
CA ASP A 62 30.44 23.94 4.48
C ASP A 62 30.21 25.44 4.78
N GLU A 63 31.08 26.32 4.26
CA GLU A 63 30.94 27.76 4.44
C GLU A 63 29.75 28.34 3.65
N LEU A 64 29.28 27.63 2.61
CA LEU A 64 28.16 28.05 1.79
C LEU A 64 26.80 27.64 2.37
N LEU A 65 26.78 26.72 3.35
CA LEU A 65 25.53 26.22 3.94
C LEU A 65 24.58 27.32 4.45
N PRO A 66 25.04 28.36 5.19
CA PRO A 66 24.13 29.42 5.66
C PRO A 66 23.48 30.22 4.52
N THR A 67 24.21 30.38 3.40
CA THR A 67 23.71 31.07 2.22
C THR A 67 22.70 30.21 1.46
N ILE A 68 23.04 28.92 1.30
CA ILE A 68 22.17 27.93 0.65
C ILE A 68 20.89 27.71 1.46
N GLN A 69 20.99 27.68 2.80
CA GLN A 69 19.84 27.58 3.70
C GLN A 69 18.87 28.78 3.51
N LYS A 70 19.39 30.00 3.38
CA LYS A 70 18.56 31.19 3.12
C LYS A 70 17.86 31.15 1.75
N ILE A 71 18.54 30.61 0.75
CA ILE A 71 17.96 30.41 -0.60
C ILE A 71 16.82 29.37 -0.53
N ALA A 72 17.06 28.26 0.15
CA ALA A 72 16.09 27.17 0.29
C ALA A 72 14.85 27.65 1.05
N ASP A 73 15.04 28.31 2.18
CA ASP A 73 13.94 28.82 3.04
C ASP A 73 13.11 29.89 2.35
N LYS A 74 13.70 30.70 1.44
CA LYS A 74 12.99 31.70 0.64
C LYS A 74 12.10 31.08 -0.45
N ILE A 75 12.45 29.88 -0.95
CA ILE A 75 11.72 29.20 -2.04
C ILE A 75 10.68 28.24 -1.47
N GLU A 76 11.03 27.49 -0.44
CA GLU A 76 10.15 26.60 0.33
C GLU A 76 10.38 26.84 1.83
N PRO A 77 9.54 27.67 2.49
CA PRO A 77 9.67 27.97 3.91
C PRO A 77 9.61 26.72 4.78
N GLY A 78 10.59 26.55 5.69
CA GLY A 78 10.72 25.36 6.52
C GLY A 78 11.63 24.29 5.94
N THR A 79 12.30 24.52 4.81
CA THR A 79 13.36 23.63 4.31
C THR A 79 14.58 23.71 5.22
N ILE A 80 15.05 22.56 5.71
CA ILE A 80 16.24 22.45 6.58
C ILE A 80 17.32 21.68 5.83
N ILE A 81 18.55 22.22 5.80
CA ILE A 81 19.73 21.58 5.22
C ILE A 81 20.72 21.29 6.34
N THR A 82 21.06 20.01 6.50
CA THR A 82 22.02 19.55 7.53
C THR A 82 23.16 18.76 6.91
N GLN A 83 24.32 18.77 7.57
CA GLN A 83 25.42 17.89 7.15
C GLN A 83 24.96 16.43 7.28
N LEU A 84 25.28 15.61 6.27
CA LEU A 84 25.17 14.16 6.39
C LEU A 84 26.29 13.70 7.30
N GLU A 85 25.97 13.42 8.56
CA GLU A 85 26.90 12.69 9.41
C GLU A 85 27.09 11.29 8.81
N GLU A 86 28.34 10.82 8.75
CA GLU A 86 28.74 9.49 8.22
C GLU A 86 28.16 8.31 9.02
N ASN A 87 27.19 8.53 9.91
CA ASN A 87 26.55 7.54 10.77
C ASN A 87 25.22 6.97 10.24
N ALA A 88 25.04 6.86 8.92
CA ALA A 88 23.83 6.24 8.34
C ALA A 88 23.66 4.74 8.66
N SER A 89 24.65 4.09 9.31
CA SER A 89 24.61 2.64 9.59
C SER A 89 24.06 2.26 10.98
N ASN A 90 23.66 3.21 11.84
CA ASN A 90 23.31 2.90 13.24
C ASN A 90 21.82 3.01 13.60
N TYR A 91 20.93 3.37 12.67
CA TYR A 91 19.49 3.37 12.95
C TYR A 91 18.88 2.00 12.68
N LYS A 92 18.22 1.46 13.69
CA LYS A 92 17.47 0.19 13.59
C LYS A 92 15.98 0.49 13.49
N GLU A 93 15.32 -0.19 12.59
CA GLU A 93 13.87 -0.23 12.51
C GLU A 93 13.35 -1.37 13.36
N LYS A 94 12.35 -1.10 14.22
CA LYS A 94 11.70 -2.12 15.03
C LYS A 94 10.20 -1.89 15.12
N ILE A 95 9.46 -3.01 15.12
CA ILE A 95 8.00 -3.02 15.21
C ILE A 95 7.60 -3.54 16.60
N TYR A 96 6.74 -2.79 17.26
CA TYR A 96 6.15 -3.12 18.55
C TYR A 96 4.65 -3.32 18.40
N LEU A 97 4.06 -4.17 19.23
CA LEU A 97 2.62 -4.30 19.36
C LEU A 97 2.10 -3.38 20.46
N ILE A 98 0.91 -2.84 20.23
CA ILE A 98 0.26 -1.97 21.20
C ILE A 98 -0.99 -2.68 21.72
N GLU A 99 -1.04 -2.91 23.01
CA GLU A 99 -2.20 -3.45 23.71
C GLU A 99 -3.02 -2.31 24.31
N ASN A 100 -4.34 -2.49 24.39
CA ASN A 100 -5.29 -1.57 25.01
C ASN A 100 -5.27 -0.15 24.42
N LEU A 101 -5.10 -0.02 23.10
CA LEU A 101 -5.26 1.24 22.38
C LEU A 101 -6.63 1.22 21.68
N ASP A 102 -7.60 1.95 22.21
CA ASP A 102 -9.00 1.87 21.75
C ASP A 102 -9.45 3.15 21.02
N CYS A 103 -8.65 4.21 21.10
CA CYS A 103 -8.92 5.50 20.50
C CYS A 103 -7.95 5.81 19.34
N ALA A 104 -8.45 5.90 18.11
CA ALA A 104 -7.63 6.24 16.94
C ALA A 104 -6.97 7.65 17.03
N ASN A 105 -7.67 8.61 17.67
CA ASN A 105 -7.13 9.94 17.91
C ASN A 105 -6.00 9.93 18.94
N CYS A 106 -6.10 9.06 19.95
CA CYS A 106 -5.04 8.85 20.94
C CYS A 106 -3.81 8.24 20.29
N GLY A 107 -3.98 7.26 19.39
CA GLY A 107 -2.91 6.70 18.57
C GLY A 107 -2.16 7.77 17.77
N ALA A 108 -2.89 8.66 17.10
CA ALA A 108 -2.28 9.77 16.34
C ALA A 108 -1.51 10.75 17.25
N LYS A 109 -1.96 10.97 18.47
CA LYS A 109 -1.24 11.82 19.45
C LYS A 109 0.01 11.15 19.99
N ILE A 110 -0.04 9.83 20.23
CA ILE A 110 1.13 9.02 20.62
C ILE A 110 2.18 9.14 19.51
N GLU A 111 1.81 8.86 18.27
CA GLU A 111 2.69 8.96 17.11
C GLU A 111 3.34 10.34 17.01
N LYS A 112 2.54 11.41 17.13
CA LYS A 112 3.06 12.79 17.08
C LYS A 112 4.07 13.06 18.17
N LYS A 113 3.76 12.73 19.45
CA LYS A 113 4.68 12.93 20.57
C LYS A 113 5.96 12.11 20.47
N LEU A 114 5.88 10.90 19.91
CA LEU A 114 7.05 10.07 19.67
C LEU A 114 7.96 10.67 18.60
N ASN A 115 7.38 11.25 17.54
CA ASN A 115 8.14 11.95 16.50
C ASN A 115 8.73 13.31 16.97
N GLU A 116 8.31 13.83 18.11
CA GLU A 116 8.91 15.03 18.74
C GLU A 116 10.17 14.69 19.57
N LEU A 117 10.46 13.40 19.80
CA LEU A 117 11.63 12.96 20.55
C LEU A 117 12.89 12.98 19.66
N PRO A 118 13.99 13.62 20.10
CA PRO A 118 15.21 13.70 19.30
C PRO A 118 15.90 12.36 19.06
N GLU A 119 15.67 11.37 19.93
CA GLU A 119 16.24 10.02 19.82
C GLU A 119 15.52 9.16 18.78
N ILE A 120 14.32 9.55 18.36
CA ILE A 120 13.49 8.84 17.39
C ILE A 120 13.56 9.56 16.05
N LYS A 121 14.10 8.88 15.04
CA LYS A 121 14.14 9.40 13.67
C LYS A 121 12.75 9.41 13.02
N SER A 122 11.97 8.35 13.24
CA SER A 122 10.57 8.29 12.86
C SER A 122 9.82 7.28 13.70
N ALA A 123 8.57 7.60 14.05
CA ALA A 123 7.60 6.71 14.65
C ALA A 123 6.33 6.74 13.80
N GLN A 124 5.79 5.59 13.49
CA GLN A 124 4.55 5.42 12.73
C GLN A 124 3.65 4.42 13.46
N LEU A 125 2.46 4.86 13.85
CA LEU A 125 1.49 4.07 14.57
C LEU A 125 0.32 3.72 13.66
N THR A 126 0.10 2.42 13.45
CA THR A 126 -1.03 1.92 12.69
C THR A 126 -2.11 1.43 13.65
N PHE A 127 -3.13 2.26 13.87
CA PHE A 127 -4.23 1.94 14.79
C PHE A 127 -4.96 0.64 14.39
N ALA A 128 -5.21 0.45 13.09
CA ALA A 128 -5.91 -0.73 12.56
C ALA A 128 -5.20 -2.06 12.88
N THR A 129 -3.89 -2.09 12.97
CA THR A 129 -3.10 -3.30 13.27
C THR A 129 -2.53 -3.31 14.67
N LYS A 130 -2.75 -2.23 15.44
CA LYS A 130 -2.16 -2.02 16.79
C LYS A 130 -0.63 -2.21 16.77
N LYS A 131 0.04 -1.77 15.69
CA LYS A 131 1.49 -1.82 15.52
C LYS A 131 2.11 -0.43 15.55
N LEU A 132 3.25 -0.32 16.22
CA LEU A 132 4.09 0.87 16.28
C LEU A 132 5.46 0.55 15.68
N LYS A 133 5.76 1.16 14.55
CA LYS A 133 7.06 1.09 13.88
C LYS A 133 7.92 2.25 14.36
N ILE A 134 9.12 1.97 14.87
CA ILE A 134 10.07 2.96 15.36
C ILE A 134 11.39 2.80 14.65
N VAL A 135 11.96 3.91 14.20
CA VAL A 135 13.31 4.01 13.65
C VAL A 135 14.14 4.86 14.60
N ALA A 136 15.06 4.22 15.35
CA ALA A 136 15.92 4.86 16.32
C ALA A 136 17.28 4.14 16.40
N GLN A 137 18.30 4.74 17.03
CA GLN A 137 19.59 4.07 17.20
C GLN A 137 19.48 2.84 18.10
N ASN A 138 18.71 2.93 19.18
CA ASN A 138 18.42 1.80 20.06
C ASN A 138 16.93 1.81 20.47
N PRO A 139 16.03 1.27 19.63
CA PRO A 139 14.59 1.31 19.88
C PRO A 139 14.17 0.62 21.19
N ASP A 140 14.85 -0.47 21.58
CA ASP A 140 14.51 -1.22 22.79
C ASP A 140 14.84 -0.45 24.09
N ALA A 141 15.92 0.33 24.09
CA ALA A 141 16.24 1.17 25.23
C ALA A 141 15.22 2.30 25.47
N LEU A 142 14.50 2.70 24.42
CA LEU A 142 13.47 3.73 24.47
C LEU A 142 12.08 3.19 24.90
N LEU A 143 11.90 1.87 24.95
CA LEU A 143 10.61 1.24 25.24
C LEU A 143 9.98 1.71 26.57
N PRO A 144 10.70 1.87 27.71
CA PRO A 144 10.11 2.42 28.93
C PRO A 144 9.59 3.85 28.77
N GLN A 145 10.32 4.71 28.03
CA GLN A 145 9.94 6.09 27.77
C GLN A 145 8.74 6.15 26.82
N ILE A 146 8.73 5.32 25.79
CA ILE A 146 7.62 5.18 24.84
C ILE A 146 6.34 4.74 25.57
N ASN A 147 6.43 3.73 26.44
CA ASN A 147 5.31 3.27 27.26
C ASN A 147 4.80 4.38 28.19
N LYS A 148 5.70 5.17 28.81
CA LYS A 148 5.30 6.31 29.66
C LYS A 148 4.55 7.37 28.86
N ILE A 149 4.97 7.67 27.65
CA ILE A 149 4.29 8.63 26.75
C ILE A 149 2.95 8.07 26.31
N ALA A 150 2.86 6.81 25.92
CA ALA A 150 1.63 6.17 25.50
C ALA A 150 0.59 6.16 26.64
N ASN A 151 1.00 5.74 27.84
CA ASN A 151 0.16 5.77 29.03
C ASN A 151 -0.26 7.19 29.46
N SER A 152 0.54 8.22 29.16
CA SER A 152 0.16 9.60 29.45
C SER A 152 -0.94 10.14 28.53
N ILE A 153 -1.16 9.51 27.39
CA ILE A 153 -2.17 9.90 26.38
C ILE A 153 -3.42 9.04 26.52
N GLU A 154 -3.25 7.74 26.73
CA GLU A 154 -4.33 6.80 26.97
C GLU A 154 -3.89 5.81 28.05
N ASN A 155 -4.63 5.77 29.15
CA ASN A 155 -4.27 5.00 30.34
C ASN A 155 -4.46 3.49 30.08
N GLY A 156 -3.49 2.68 30.45
CA GLY A 156 -3.52 1.23 30.24
C GLY A 156 -2.89 0.75 28.93
N VAL A 157 -2.52 1.64 28.01
CA VAL A 157 -1.82 1.29 26.78
C VAL A 157 -0.45 0.71 27.12
N LYS A 158 -0.15 -0.47 26.58
CA LYS A 158 1.15 -1.14 26.69
C LYS A 158 1.74 -1.38 25.32
N ILE A 159 3.01 -1.03 25.19
CA ILE A 159 3.80 -1.28 23.99
C ILE A 159 4.79 -2.39 24.32
N ILE A 160 4.66 -3.52 23.60
CA ILE A 160 5.43 -4.73 23.81
C ILE A 160 6.20 -5.10 22.55
N ASN A 161 7.30 -5.82 22.71
CA ASN A 161 8.08 -6.31 21.58
C ASN A 161 7.26 -7.38 20.80
N ALA A 162 7.17 -7.26 19.49
CA ALA A 162 6.43 -8.21 18.65
C ALA A 162 7.00 -9.64 18.75
N ASP A 163 8.32 -9.77 18.95
CA ASP A 163 9.00 -11.06 19.11
C ASP A 163 8.67 -11.74 20.45
N GLU A 164 8.42 -10.96 21.51
CA GLU A 164 8.04 -11.48 22.83
C GLU A 164 6.56 -11.89 22.88
N ALA A 165 5.71 -11.25 22.08
CA ALA A 165 4.29 -11.57 22.02
C ALA A 165 4.05 -12.95 21.38
N SER A 166 4.83 -13.32 20.37
CA SER A 166 4.75 -14.63 19.72
C SER A 166 5.23 -15.79 20.62
N SER A 167 6.16 -15.54 21.54
CA SER A 167 6.63 -16.55 22.51
C SER A 167 5.70 -16.73 23.71
N LYS A 168 4.90 -15.72 24.06
CA LYS A 168 3.96 -15.78 25.20
C LYS A 168 2.60 -16.41 24.85
N SER A 169 2.27 -16.60 23.57
CA SER A 169 1.02 -17.30 23.19
C SER A 169 1.00 -18.78 23.61
N HIS A 170 2.13 -19.37 23.99
CA HIS A 170 2.23 -20.75 24.48
C HIS A 170 2.27 -20.89 26.01
N GLN A 171 2.29 -19.80 26.76
CA GLN A 171 2.12 -19.85 28.22
C GLN A 171 0.78 -19.21 28.61
N ASN A 172 -0.27 -20.00 28.49
CA ASN A 172 -1.58 -19.75 29.10
C ASN A 172 -1.43 -19.68 30.62
N THR A 173 -1.03 -18.53 31.15
CA THR A 173 -1.41 -18.19 32.51
C THR A 173 -2.91 -17.88 32.46
N LYS A 174 -3.73 -18.80 32.95
CA LYS A 174 -5.15 -18.63 33.22
C LYS A 174 -5.33 -17.36 34.05
N LYS A 175 -5.54 -16.21 33.39
CA LYS A 175 -6.27 -15.12 34.03
C LYS A 175 -7.69 -15.62 34.20
N PHE A 176 -8.19 -15.64 35.44
CA PHE A 176 -9.44 -16.28 35.81
C PHE A 176 -10.68 -15.64 35.15
N PHE A 177 -10.54 -14.40 34.59
CA PHE A 177 -11.53 -13.75 33.75
C PHE A 177 -10.79 -12.94 32.66
N ASP A 178 -11.16 -13.18 31.41
CA ASP A 178 -10.78 -12.35 30.26
C ASP A 178 -11.46 -10.98 30.40
N GLU A 179 -10.81 -9.88 30.05
CA GLU A 179 -11.35 -8.51 30.12
C GLU A 179 -12.75 -8.43 29.47
N LYS A 180 -12.91 -9.11 28.33
CA LYS A 180 -14.20 -9.23 27.61
C LYS A 180 -15.30 -9.91 28.43
N THR A 181 -14.95 -10.83 29.31
CA THR A 181 -15.92 -11.50 30.21
C THR A 181 -16.37 -10.56 31.32
N ILE A 182 -15.47 -9.69 31.79
CA ILE A 182 -15.80 -8.69 32.81
C ILE A 182 -16.78 -7.67 32.24
N ASP A 183 -16.55 -7.15 31.01
CA ASP A 183 -17.47 -6.21 30.37
C ASP A 183 -18.90 -6.77 30.22
N ILE A 184 -19.01 -8.02 29.80
CA ILE A 184 -20.33 -8.69 29.69
C ILE A 184 -20.99 -8.80 31.06
N ILE A 185 -20.24 -9.17 32.11
CA ILE A 185 -20.76 -9.29 33.48
C ILE A 185 -21.24 -7.92 33.99
N GLU A 186 -20.48 -6.84 33.74
CA GLU A 186 -20.89 -5.48 34.15
C GLU A 186 -22.15 -5.04 33.41
N ILE A 187 -22.25 -5.26 32.09
CA ILE A 187 -23.45 -4.92 31.32
C ILE A 187 -24.67 -5.73 31.78
N VAL A 188 -24.52 -7.05 31.95
CA VAL A 188 -25.63 -7.92 32.38
C VAL A 188 -26.09 -7.57 33.81
N PHE A 189 -25.15 -7.36 34.73
CA PHE A 189 -25.47 -7.01 36.10
C PHE A 189 -26.12 -5.61 36.19
N GLY A 190 -25.59 -4.64 35.47
CA GLY A 190 -26.20 -3.30 35.38
C GLY A 190 -27.59 -3.32 34.75
N ALA A 191 -27.79 -4.14 33.70
CA ALA A 191 -29.11 -4.35 33.08
C ALA A 191 -30.12 -4.98 34.06
N ILE A 192 -29.70 -5.98 34.84
CA ILE A 192 -30.57 -6.60 35.87
C ILE A 192 -30.99 -5.55 36.90
N LEU A 193 -30.05 -4.74 37.41
CA LEU A 193 -30.38 -3.69 38.38
C LEU A 193 -31.31 -2.64 37.77
N PHE A 194 -31.12 -2.25 36.51
CA PHE A 194 -32.00 -1.33 35.80
C PHE A 194 -33.43 -1.89 35.66
N ILE A 195 -33.57 -3.15 35.22
CA ILE A 195 -34.86 -3.83 35.09
C ILE A 195 -35.57 -3.96 36.42
N ILE A 196 -34.84 -4.27 37.48
CA ILE A 196 -35.44 -4.34 38.86
C ILE A 196 -35.95 -2.97 39.26
N GLY A 197 -35.21 -1.89 39.01
CA GLY A 197 -35.61 -0.52 39.37
C GLY A 197 -36.80 0.01 38.59
N GLU A 198 -36.90 -0.32 37.30
CA GLU A 198 -37.88 0.28 36.39
C GLU A 198 -39.17 -0.56 36.27
N PHE A 199 -39.03 -1.89 36.20
CA PHE A 199 -40.14 -2.77 35.85
C PHE A 199 -40.68 -3.62 37.03
N THR A 200 -40.10 -3.49 38.23
CA THR A 200 -40.56 -4.29 39.40
C THR A 200 -40.79 -3.41 40.60
N SER A 201 -41.79 -3.77 41.39
CA SER A 201 -42.08 -3.18 42.73
C SER A 201 -41.34 -3.88 43.88
N LEU A 202 -40.24 -4.61 43.55
CA LEU A 202 -39.47 -5.38 44.53
C LEU A 202 -38.68 -4.50 45.50
N VAL A 203 -38.29 -3.29 45.07
CA VAL A 203 -37.53 -2.33 45.88
C VAL A 203 -38.48 -1.21 46.34
N PRO A 204 -38.56 -0.92 47.65
CA PRO A 204 -39.31 0.23 48.14
C PRO A 204 -38.78 1.54 47.56
N ASP A 205 -39.68 2.50 47.28
CA ASP A 205 -39.33 3.78 46.59
C ASP A 205 -38.18 4.53 47.25
N GLN A 206 -38.05 4.44 48.58
CA GLN A 206 -36.97 5.09 49.32
C GLN A 206 -35.55 4.55 48.99
N TYR A 207 -35.42 3.34 48.40
CA TYR A 207 -34.15 2.73 48.05
C TYR A 207 -33.90 2.71 46.53
N THR A 208 -34.85 3.06 45.71
CA THR A 208 -34.77 3.03 44.25
C THR A 208 -33.65 3.96 43.73
N LEU A 209 -33.49 5.13 44.34
CA LEU A 209 -32.35 6.03 44.02
C LEU A 209 -31.00 5.35 44.23
N TYR A 210 -30.80 4.64 45.33
CA TYR A 210 -29.51 3.96 45.57
C TYR A 210 -29.28 2.83 44.59
N LEU A 211 -30.34 2.15 44.17
CA LEU A 211 -30.26 1.14 43.12
C LEU A 211 -29.76 1.72 41.78
N TYR A 212 -30.33 2.86 41.36
CA TYR A 212 -29.91 3.54 40.13
C TYR A 212 -28.47 4.08 40.23
N ILE A 213 -28.07 4.61 41.40
CA ILE A 213 -26.68 5.04 41.58
C ILE A 213 -25.71 3.87 41.45
N VAL A 214 -26.01 2.72 42.05
CA VAL A 214 -25.16 1.52 41.94
C VAL A 214 -25.12 1.01 40.50
N ALA A 215 -26.26 0.91 39.82
CA ALA A 215 -26.32 0.51 38.41
C ALA A 215 -25.54 1.46 37.52
N TYR A 216 -25.67 2.77 37.74
CA TYR A 216 -24.96 3.80 37.00
C TYR A 216 -23.45 3.72 37.20
N LEU A 217 -22.98 3.50 38.42
CA LEU A 217 -21.57 3.38 38.75
C LEU A 217 -20.95 2.11 38.10
N ILE A 218 -21.68 0.99 38.09
CA ILE A 218 -21.22 -0.24 37.46
C ILE A 218 -21.09 -0.04 35.95
N LEU A 219 -22.11 0.49 35.27
CA LEU A 219 -22.14 0.70 33.84
C LEU A 219 -21.24 1.84 33.40
N GLY A 220 -21.22 2.92 34.14
CA GLY A 220 -20.61 4.19 33.76
C GLY A 220 -19.18 4.43 34.27
N PHE A 221 -18.66 3.58 35.17
CA PHE A 221 -17.35 3.83 35.80
C PHE A 221 -16.23 4.02 34.76
N HIS A 222 -16.20 3.16 33.77
CA HIS A 222 -15.19 3.26 32.69
C HIS A 222 -15.34 4.56 31.88
N VAL A 223 -16.56 4.91 31.49
CA VAL A 223 -16.87 6.11 30.71
C VAL A 223 -16.53 7.38 31.51
N LEU A 224 -16.94 7.45 32.79
CA LEU A 224 -16.62 8.58 33.66
C LEU A 224 -15.13 8.74 33.91
N LYS A 225 -14.41 7.65 34.17
CA LYS A 225 -12.98 7.65 34.36
C LYS A 225 -12.27 8.16 33.13
N THR A 226 -12.65 7.68 31.95
CA THR A 226 -12.09 8.10 30.65
C THR A 226 -12.37 9.58 30.37
N ALA A 227 -13.63 10.04 30.61
CA ALA A 227 -14.02 11.44 30.45
C ALA A 227 -13.18 12.36 31.34
N ILE A 228 -13.02 12.02 32.65
CA ILE A 228 -12.23 12.80 33.58
C ILE A 228 -10.74 12.83 33.15
N THR A 229 -10.20 11.68 32.79
CA THR A 229 -8.81 11.58 32.35
C THR A 229 -8.55 12.41 31.11
N ASN A 230 -9.45 12.35 30.11
CA ASN A 230 -9.34 13.11 28.88
C ASN A 230 -9.50 14.62 29.07
N LEU A 231 -10.33 15.03 30.03
CA LEU A 231 -10.48 16.42 30.43
C LEU A 231 -9.15 17.00 30.96
N PHE A 232 -8.46 16.28 31.84
CA PHE A 232 -7.15 16.71 32.38
C PHE A 232 -6.04 16.70 31.30
N HIS A 233 -6.19 15.93 30.23
CA HIS A 233 -5.22 15.88 29.12
C HIS A 233 -5.57 16.86 27.97
N GLY A 234 -6.55 17.76 28.20
CA GLY A 234 -6.92 18.81 27.21
C GLY A 234 -7.82 18.32 26.07
N ASN A 235 -8.39 17.13 26.17
CA ASN A 235 -9.40 16.59 25.25
C ASN A 235 -10.80 16.86 25.79
N VAL A 236 -11.25 18.10 25.74
CA VAL A 236 -12.43 18.58 26.46
C VAL A 236 -13.75 18.18 25.79
N PHE A 237 -13.80 17.69 24.56
CA PHE A 237 -15.04 17.43 23.84
C PHE A 237 -15.03 16.10 23.13
N ASP A 238 -14.71 15.02 23.86
CA ASP A 238 -14.86 13.65 23.37
C ASP A 238 -16.26 13.08 23.68
N GLU A 239 -16.55 11.91 23.11
CA GLU A 239 -17.84 11.23 23.32
C GLU A 239 -18.10 10.87 24.78
N ASN A 240 -17.09 10.37 25.49
CA ASN A 240 -17.19 10.01 26.90
C ASN A 240 -17.52 11.22 27.79
N PHE A 241 -16.95 12.40 27.47
CA PHE A 241 -17.26 13.65 28.16
C PHE A 241 -18.70 14.09 27.91
N LEU A 242 -19.18 14.04 26.65
CA LEU A 242 -20.56 14.41 26.33
C LEU A 242 -21.58 13.49 27.01
N MET A 243 -21.30 12.17 26.97
CA MET A 243 -22.15 11.16 27.65
C MET A 243 -22.16 11.36 29.16
N SER A 244 -20.99 11.63 29.76
CA SER A 244 -20.88 11.88 31.20
C SER A 244 -21.66 13.12 31.64
N ILE A 245 -21.54 14.24 30.90
CA ILE A 245 -22.30 15.46 31.19
C ILE A 245 -23.80 15.21 31.06
N ALA A 246 -24.23 14.53 30.00
CA ALA A 246 -25.64 14.28 29.75
C ALA A 246 -26.28 13.40 30.85
N THR A 247 -25.62 12.31 31.23
CA THR A 247 -26.13 11.38 32.24
C THR A 247 -26.04 11.93 33.65
N LEU A 248 -24.97 12.66 34.00
CA LEU A 248 -24.90 13.38 35.29
C LEU A 248 -25.93 14.51 35.35
N GLY A 249 -26.19 15.20 34.24
CA GLY A 249 -27.23 16.20 34.11
C GLY A 249 -28.63 15.60 34.30
N ALA A 250 -28.89 14.41 33.73
CA ALA A 250 -30.15 13.68 33.97
C ALA A 250 -30.33 13.32 35.45
N PHE A 251 -29.27 12.90 36.15
CA PHE A 251 -29.31 12.72 37.58
C PHE A 251 -29.67 14.01 38.36
N ALA A 252 -29.12 15.16 37.90
CA ALA A 252 -29.39 16.46 38.56
C ALA A 252 -30.84 16.91 38.43
N ILE A 253 -31.52 16.58 37.33
CA ILE A 253 -32.95 16.85 37.11
C ILE A 253 -33.86 15.70 37.59
N LYS A 254 -33.29 14.71 38.29
CA LYS A 254 -33.99 13.55 38.88
C LYS A 254 -34.52 12.50 37.89
N GLU A 255 -34.08 12.56 36.62
CA GLU A 255 -34.36 11.56 35.59
C GLU A 255 -33.37 10.37 35.70
N TYR A 256 -33.45 9.64 36.83
CA TYR A 256 -32.53 8.56 37.16
C TYR A 256 -32.62 7.36 36.21
N PRO A 257 -33.83 6.89 35.82
CA PRO A 257 -33.97 5.80 34.88
C PRO A 257 -33.34 6.15 33.51
N GLU A 258 -33.55 7.38 33.03
CA GLU A 258 -32.98 7.86 31.78
C GLU A 258 -31.44 7.84 31.81
N ALA A 259 -30.83 8.32 32.89
CA ALA A 259 -29.36 8.31 33.03
C ALA A 259 -28.77 6.90 32.99
N VAL A 260 -29.38 5.95 33.69
CA VAL A 260 -28.95 4.55 33.73
C VAL A 260 -29.22 3.86 32.37
N GLY A 261 -30.39 4.11 31.78
CA GLY A 261 -30.77 3.58 30.46
C GLY A 261 -29.82 4.03 29.35
N VAL A 262 -29.48 5.32 29.33
CA VAL A 262 -28.48 5.87 28.39
C VAL A 262 -27.15 5.16 28.53
N MET A 263 -26.64 5.01 29.75
CA MET A 263 -25.37 4.35 30.01
C MET A 263 -25.40 2.87 29.67
N LEU A 264 -26.51 2.18 29.95
CA LEU A 264 -26.71 0.79 29.56
C LEU A 264 -26.70 0.59 28.06
N PHE A 265 -27.51 1.36 27.32
CA PHE A 265 -27.55 1.25 25.85
C PHE A 265 -26.25 1.68 25.20
N TYR A 266 -25.55 2.68 25.73
CA TYR A 266 -24.22 3.08 25.28
C TYR A 266 -23.23 1.92 25.43
N ARG A 267 -23.12 1.27 26.59
CA ARG A 267 -22.24 0.13 26.85
C ARG A 267 -22.58 -1.08 26.00
N ILE A 268 -23.85 -1.37 25.79
CA ILE A 268 -24.30 -2.41 24.86
C ILE A 268 -23.85 -2.05 23.43
N GLY A 269 -24.05 -0.81 23.04
CA GLY A 269 -23.67 -0.29 21.74
C GLY A 269 -22.17 -0.41 21.48
N GLU A 270 -21.36 0.10 22.39
CA GLU A 270 -19.89 0.03 22.37
C GLU A 270 -19.41 -1.42 22.22
N TYR A 271 -19.94 -2.34 23.02
CA TYR A 271 -19.61 -3.77 22.95
C TYR A 271 -19.89 -4.39 21.57
N PHE A 272 -21.05 -4.12 20.97
CA PHE A 272 -21.37 -4.64 19.64
C PHE A 272 -20.55 -3.99 18.54
N GLU A 273 -20.27 -2.72 18.65
CA GLU A 273 -19.47 -1.94 17.70
C GLU A 273 -18.03 -2.41 17.69
N GLU A 274 -17.39 -2.59 18.84
CA GLU A 274 -16.05 -3.16 18.95
C GLU A 274 -15.98 -4.57 18.34
N ARG A 275 -16.95 -5.42 18.67
CA ARG A 275 -16.99 -6.80 18.18
C ARG A 275 -17.22 -6.86 16.67
N ALA A 276 -18.07 -6.00 16.12
CA ALA A 276 -18.30 -5.88 14.69
C ALA A 276 -17.04 -5.40 13.97
N THR A 277 -16.36 -4.41 14.52
CA THR A 277 -15.12 -3.86 13.97
C THR A 277 -13.99 -4.87 14.05
N GLU A 278 -13.80 -5.55 15.18
CA GLU A 278 -12.80 -6.61 15.36
C GLU A 278 -13.04 -7.78 14.39
N LYS A 279 -14.28 -8.26 14.28
CA LYS A 279 -14.65 -9.33 13.34
C LYS A 279 -14.40 -8.92 11.89
N SER A 280 -14.78 -7.69 11.52
CA SER A 280 -14.54 -7.17 10.18
C SER A 280 -13.06 -7.09 9.86
N ARG A 281 -12.27 -6.58 10.79
CA ARG A 281 -10.82 -6.48 10.67
C ARG A 281 -10.17 -7.85 10.54
N ASN A 282 -10.56 -8.82 11.39
CA ASN A 282 -10.04 -10.18 11.32
C ASN A 282 -10.38 -10.83 9.97
N GLN A 283 -11.61 -10.68 9.47
CA GLN A 283 -11.98 -11.17 8.14
C GLN A 283 -11.14 -10.57 7.01
N ILE A 284 -10.75 -9.30 7.11
CA ILE A 284 -9.89 -8.64 6.13
C ILE A 284 -8.46 -9.18 6.25
N MET A 285 -7.94 -9.32 7.47
CA MET A 285 -6.59 -9.84 7.72
C MET A 285 -6.48 -11.32 7.34
N ASP A 286 -7.45 -12.15 7.70
CA ASP A 286 -7.51 -13.57 7.33
C ASP A 286 -7.54 -13.78 5.81
N ALA A 287 -8.15 -12.83 5.10
CA ALA A 287 -8.20 -12.84 3.64
C ALA A 287 -6.86 -12.52 2.98
N VAL A 288 -5.94 -11.88 3.70
CA VAL A 288 -4.64 -11.41 3.22
C VAL A 288 -3.49 -12.24 3.80
N ASP A 289 -3.62 -12.72 5.04
CA ASP A 289 -2.57 -13.54 5.69
C ASP A 289 -2.64 -14.99 5.19
N LEU A 290 -1.75 -15.29 4.28
CA LEU A 290 -1.60 -16.61 3.64
C LEU A 290 -0.41 -17.39 4.19
N ARG A 291 0.19 -16.97 5.32
CA ARG A 291 1.38 -17.60 5.90
C ARG A 291 1.02 -18.86 6.65
N PRO A 292 1.67 -20.01 6.39
CA PRO A 292 1.56 -21.16 7.27
C PRO A 292 2.33 -20.91 8.57
N GLU A 293 1.81 -21.42 9.68
CA GLU A 293 2.46 -21.29 10.99
C GLU A 293 3.70 -22.18 11.13
N THR A 294 3.64 -23.36 10.51
CA THR A 294 4.69 -24.37 10.62
C THR A 294 5.13 -24.88 9.25
N VAL A 295 6.37 -25.38 9.18
CA VAL A 295 6.98 -25.94 7.98
C VAL A 295 7.67 -27.25 8.29
N ASN A 296 7.78 -28.14 7.29
CA ASN A 296 8.48 -29.42 7.39
C ASN A 296 9.91 -29.24 6.90
N LEU A 297 10.86 -29.09 7.83
CA LEU A 297 12.30 -28.98 7.53
C LEU A 297 12.91 -30.37 7.37
N LEU A 298 13.70 -30.57 6.31
CA LEU A 298 14.46 -31.80 6.05
C LEU A 298 15.93 -31.63 6.42
N HIS A 299 16.42 -32.45 7.34
CA HIS A 299 17.83 -32.64 7.64
C HIS A 299 18.28 -34.05 7.20
N GLY A 300 18.74 -34.17 5.93
CA GLY A 300 18.95 -35.47 5.31
C GLY A 300 17.64 -36.24 5.22
N ASP A 301 17.58 -37.44 5.83
CA ASP A 301 16.37 -38.30 5.84
C ASP A 301 15.43 -38.01 7.04
N LYS A 302 15.82 -37.11 7.94
CA LYS A 302 14.99 -36.79 9.10
C LYS A 302 14.17 -35.52 8.82
N MET A 303 12.86 -35.61 9.09
CA MET A 303 11.92 -34.51 8.99
C MET A 303 11.62 -33.97 10.39
N SER A 304 11.67 -32.65 10.55
CA SER A 304 11.25 -31.91 11.74
C SER A 304 10.24 -30.84 11.38
N VAL A 305 9.22 -30.68 12.22
CA VAL A 305 8.27 -29.58 12.08
C VAL A 305 8.81 -28.42 12.91
N ILE A 306 9.03 -27.27 12.25
CA ILE A 306 9.51 -26.05 12.89
C ILE A 306 8.55 -24.90 12.60
N SER A 307 8.67 -23.78 13.33
CA SER A 307 7.96 -22.55 12.99
C SER A 307 8.46 -22.00 11.64
N ALA A 308 7.56 -21.47 10.82
CA ALA A 308 7.93 -20.83 9.54
C ALA A 308 8.93 -19.67 9.72
N HIS A 309 8.93 -19.02 10.89
CA HIS A 309 9.89 -17.96 11.25
C HIS A 309 11.32 -18.46 11.46
N GLU A 310 11.50 -19.75 11.76
CA GLU A 310 12.81 -20.37 12.02
C GLU A 310 13.50 -20.84 10.73
N ALA A 311 12.76 -20.91 9.60
CA ALA A 311 13.31 -21.31 8.31
C ALA A 311 14.33 -20.29 7.80
N LYS A 312 15.54 -20.79 7.45
CA LYS A 312 16.68 -19.99 7.00
C LYS A 312 16.94 -20.18 5.50
N VAL A 313 17.56 -19.17 4.90
CA VAL A 313 18.03 -19.27 3.51
C VAL A 313 18.97 -20.45 3.36
N GLY A 314 18.68 -21.31 2.38
CA GLY A 314 19.42 -22.56 2.12
C GLY A 314 18.78 -23.80 2.69
N ASP A 315 17.83 -23.72 3.61
CA ASP A 315 17.11 -24.86 4.18
C ASP A 315 16.30 -25.59 3.10
N ILE A 316 16.13 -26.89 3.27
CA ILE A 316 15.32 -27.73 2.40
C ILE A 316 14.00 -28.04 3.11
N LEU A 317 12.90 -27.60 2.52
CA LEU A 317 11.55 -27.81 3.04
C LEU A 317 10.79 -28.82 2.19
N LEU A 318 10.01 -29.69 2.86
CA LEU A 318 9.06 -30.58 2.22
C LEU A 318 7.67 -29.94 2.23
N VAL A 319 7.11 -29.72 1.03
CA VAL A 319 5.75 -29.19 0.84
C VAL A 319 4.89 -30.29 0.22
N ARG A 320 3.89 -30.76 0.94
CA ARG A 320 2.99 -31.83 0.51
C ARG A 320 1.83 -31.30 -0.32
N ALA A 321 1.13 -32.15 -1.00
CA ALA A 321 -0.13 -31.80 -1.62
C ALA A 321 -1.13 -31.29 -0.55
N GLY A 322 -1.73 -30.14 -0.78
CA GLY A 322 -2.60 -29.44 0.17
C GLY A 322 -1.87 -28.44 1.06
N ASP A 323 -0.53 -28.44 1.12
CA ASP A 323 0.22 -27.46 1.88
C ASP A 323 0.38 -26.14 1.11
N ARG A 324 0.44 -25.02 1.86
CA ARG A 324 0.85 -23.73 1.30
C ARG A 324 2.37 -23.63 1.24
N ILE A 325 2.88 -22.98 0.19
CA ILE A 325 4.30 -22.63 0.09
C ILE A 325 4.63 -21.62 1.18
N PRO A 326 5.55 -21.95 2.12
CA PRO A 326 5.77 -21.12 3.30
C PRO A 326 6.62 -19.87 3.04
N VAL A 327 7.64 -20.00 2.20
CA VAL A 327 8.63 -18.96 1.89
C VAL A 327 8.96 -19.00 0.39
N ASP A 328 9.55 -17.95 -0.14
CA ASP A 328 9.98 -17.93 -1.54
C ASP A 328 11.21 -18.83 -1.72
N GLY A 329 11.26 -19.59 -2.81
CA GLY A 329 12.35 -20.52 -3.06
C GLY A 329 12.28 -21.22 -4.43
N ILE A 330 13.14 -22.23 -4.59
CA ILE A 330 13.26 -23.01 -5.84
C ILE A 330 12.95 -24.48 -5.54
N VAL A 331 12.22 -25.13 -6.43
CA VAL A 331 11.97 -26.57 -6.41
C VAL A 331 13.27 -27.31 -6.73
N ILE A 332 13.70 -28.23 -5.84
CA ILE A 332 14.88 -29.08 -6.03
C ILE A 332 14.47 -30.43 -6.60
N GLU A 333 13.38 -31.01 -6.07
CA GLU A 333 12.92 -32.36 -6.40
C GLU A 333 11.38 -32.38 -6.40
N GLY A 334 10.80 -33.16 -7.30
CA GLY A 334 9.36 -33.39 -7.42
C GLY A 334 8.74 -32.51 -8.54
N GLU A 335 7.56 -32.95 -8.98
CA GLU A 335 6.70 -32.20 -9.91
C GLU A 335 5.32 -32.06 -9.30
N SER A 336 4.71 -30.90 -9.48
CA SER A 336 3.36 -30.63 -8.99
C SER A 336 2.65 -29.57 -9.84
N ARG A 337 1.40 -29.27 -9.44
CA ARG A 337 0.67 -28.07 -9.87
C ARG A 337 0.50 -27.16 -8.68
N LEU A 338 0.74 -25.88 -8.91
CA LEU A 338 0.66 -24.82 -7.92
C LEU A 338 -0.53 -23.92 -8.22
N ASP A 339 -1.46 -23.81 -7.28
CA ASP A 339 -2.51 -22.80 -7.33
C ASP A 339 -1.94 -21.47 -6.82
N THR A 340 -1.81 -20.54 -7.72
CA THR A 340 -1.29 -19.19 -7.44
C THR A 340 -2.41 -18.20 -7.12
N SER A 341 -3.69 -18.61 -7.23
CA SER A 341 -4.84 -17.72 -7.06
C SER A 341 -4.87 -16.94 -5.73
N PRO A 342 -4.38 -17.49 -4.60
CA PRO A 342 -4.37 -16.72 -3.35
C PRO A 342 -3.43 -15.51 -3.37
N VAL A 343 -2.38 -15.55 -4.20
CA VAL A 343 -1.36 -14.49 -4.29
C VAL A 343 -1.56 -13.62 -5.53
N THR A 344 -1.82 -14.24 -6.68
CA THR A 344 -1.91 -13.54 -7.97
C THR A 344 -3.35 -13.27 -8.42
N GLY A 345 -4.35 -13.94 -7.82
CA GLY A 345 -5.73 -13.92 -8.29
C GLY A 345 -5.99 -14.75 -9.56
N GLU A 346 -5.00 -15.50 -10.06
CA GLU A 346 -5.15 -16.34 -11.27
C GLU A 346 -5.75 -17.70 -10.96
N PRO A 347 -6.90 -18.08 -11.54
CA PRO A 347 -7.59 -19.33 -11.20
C PRO A 347 -6.97 -20.59 -11.83
N VAL A 348 -6.00 -20.44 -12.76
CA VAL A 348 -5.42 -21.57 -13.49
C VAL A 348 -4.12 -22.01 -12.82
N PRO A 349 -4.05 -23.25 -12.28
CA PRO A 349 -2.84 -23.76 -11.64
C PRO A 349 -1.67 -23.91 -12.63
N ILE A 350 -0.48 -23.49 -12.24
CA ILE A 350 0.75 -23.63 -13.02
C ILE A 350 1.47 -24.94 -12.74
N LYS A 351 2.09 -25.55 -13.77
CA LYS A 351 2.95 -26.73 -13.58
C LYS A 351 4.33 -26.28 -13.09
N ILE A 352 4.82 -26.93 -12.04
CA ILE A 352 6.16 -26.73 -11.46
C ILE A 352 6.98 -28.01 -11.52
N ALA A 353 8.28 -27.88 -11.74
CA ALA A 353 9.27 -28.95 -11.85
C ALA A 353 10.61 -28.51 -11.23
N PRO A 354 11.61 -29.36 -11.08
CA PRO A 354 12.92 -28.96 -10.59
C PRO A 354 13.48 -27.71 -11.31
N ASN A 355 14.07 -26.80 -10.56
CA ASN A 355 14.49 -25.44 -10.94
C ASN A 355 13.37 -24.42 -11.21
N SER A 356 12.10 -24.76 -10.97
CA SER A 356 11.03 -23.75 -10.98
C SER A 356 11.11 -22.89 -9.74
N SER A 357 11.07 -21.55 -9.90
CA SER A 357 10.90 -20.62 -8.78
C SER A 357 9.45 -20.69 -8.29
N ILE A 358 9.26 -20.71 -6.98
CA ILE A 358 7.96 -20.79 -6.31
C ILE A 358 7.83 -19.70 -5.26
N THR A 359 6.62 -19.14 -5.18
CA THR A 359 6.31 -17.99 -4.35
C THR A 359 5.49 -18.41 -3.13
N SER A 360 5.80 -17.84 -1.99
CA SER A 360 5.07 -18.08 -0.73
C SER A 360 3.59 -17.74 -0.85
N GLY A 361 2.74 -18.46 -0.10
CA GLY A 361 1.29 -18.28 -0.08
C GLY A 361 0.51 -19.05 -1.13
N CYS A 362 1.17 -19.54 -2.20
CA CYS A 362 0.56 -20.42 -3.19
C CYS A 362 0.24 -21.80 -2.58
N LEU A 363 -0.78 -22.48 -3.12
CA LEU A 363 -1.20 -23.78 -2.64
C LEU A 363 -0.64 -24.91 -3.53
N ASN A 364 0.04 -25.88 -2.96
CA ASN A 364 0.50 -27.06 -3.68
C ASN A 364 -0.64 -28.07 -3.86
N ILE A 365 -1.02 -28.41 -5.12
CA ILE A 365 -2.25 -29.17 -5.40
C ILE A 365 -2.00 -30.68 -5.44
N SER A 366 -0.94 -31.16 -6.11
CA SER A 366 -0.88 -32.56 -6.51
C SER A 366 0.29 -33.37 -5.95
N GLY A 367 1.51 -33.04 -6.22
CA GLY A 367 2.69 -33.82 -5.80
C GLY A 367 3.40 -33.22 -4.59
N ALA A 368 4.10 -34.03 -3.82
CA ALA A 368 5.04 -33.54 -2.82
C ALA A 368 6.29 -33.00 -3.53
N ILE A 369 6.76 -31.85 -3.11
CA ILE A 369 7.96 -31.19 -3.64
C ILE A 369 8.96 -30.92 -2.51
N LYS A 370 10.25 -31.00 -2.83
CA LYS A 370 11.32 -30.47 -1.98
C LYS A 370 11.75 -29.12 -2.56
N MET A 371 11.75 -28.11 -1.73
CA MET A 371 12.15 -26.75 -2.10
C MET A 371 13.32 -26.28 -1.27
N LYS A 372 14.19 -25.45 -1.87
CA LYS A 372 15.26 -24.75 -1.19
C LYS A 372 14.81 -23.32 -0.95
N VAL A 373 14.96 -22.87 0.29
CA VAL A 373 14.62 -21.50 0.71
C VAL A 373 15.60 -20.50 0.10
N GLU A 374 15.09 -19.47 -0.61
CA GLU A 374 15.89 -18.36 -1.15
C GLU A 374 15.76 -17.09 -0.32
N LYS A 375 14.58 -16.84 0.27
CA LYS A 375 14.32 -15.66 1.09
C LYS A 375 13.75 -16.09 2.44
N PRO A 376 14.12 -15.41 3.53
CA PRO A 376 13.51 -15.65 4.84
C PRO A 376 12.03 -15.25 4.82
N LEU A 377 11.24 -15.73 5.79
CA LEU A 377 9.80 -15.41 5.85
C LEU A 377 9.52 -13.90 5.87
N SER A 378 10.37 -13.11 6.54
CA SER A 378 10.23 -11.64 6.60
C SER A 378 10.31 -10.94 5.24
N GLU A 379 11.04 -11.52 4.29
CA GLU A 379 11.23 -10.99 2.93
C GLU A 379 10.40 -11.74 1.88
N SER A 380 9.63 -12.73 2.29
CA SER A 380 8.77 -13.51 1.41
C SER A 380 7.65 -12.65 0.81
N MET A 381 7.13 -13.07 -0.33
CA MET A 381 6.05 -12.36 -1.04
C MET A 381 4.82 -12.15 -0.13
N VAL A 382 4.40 -13.18 0.60
CA VAL A 382 3.26 -13.06 1.52
C VAL A 382 3.52 -12.04 2.62
N SER A 383 4.72 -12.01 3.21
CA SER A 383 5.06 -11.02 4.23
C SER A 383 5.09 -9.61 3.66
N ARG A 384 5.58 -9.41 2.43
CA ARG A 384 5.53 -8.12 1.73
C ARG A 384 4.09 -7.67 1.45
N ILE A 385 3.21 -8.57 1.03
CA ILE A 385 1.78 -8.28 0.84
C ILE A 385 1.14 -7.84 2.16
N LEU A 386 1.37 -8.60 3.24
CA LEU A 386 0.83 -8.28 4.56
C LEU A 386 1.32 -6.93 5.08
N GLN A 387 2.63 -6.67 5.01
CA GLN A 387 3.22 -5.39 5.38
C GLN A 387 2.66 -4.23 4.55
N ALA A 388 2.45 -4.42 3.25
CA ALA A 388 1.89 -3.38 2.41
C ALA A 388 0.43 -3.07 2.78
N VAL A 389 -0.39 -4.08 3.09
CA VAL A 389 -1.77 -3.89 3.59
C VAL A 389 -1.77 -3.21 4.96
N GLU A 390 -0.88 -3.61 5.86
CA GLU A 390 -0.71 -2.97 7.18
C GLU A 390 -0.26 -1.51 7.05
N ASN A 391 0.74 -1.22 6.22
CA ASN A 391 1.24 0.13 5.98
C ASN A 391 0.20 1.00 5.25
N ALA A 392 -0.60 0.39 4.38
CA ALA A 392 -1.68 1.08 3.67
C ALA A 392 -2.74 1.63 4.63
N ALA A 393 -3.01 0.93 5.72
CA ALA A 393 -3.91 1.40 6.77
C ALA A 393 -3.36 2.62 7.54
N ALA A 394 -2.03 2.80 7.57
CA ALA A 394 -1.39 3.94 8.23
C ALA A 394 -1.49 5.25 7.43
N ASN A 395 -1.54 5.17 6.09
CA ASN A 395 -1.64 6.33 5.21
C ASN A 395 -3.10 6.79 5.07
N LYS A 396 -3.54 7.66 5.99
CA LYS A 396 -4.93 8.14 6.08
C LYS A 396 -5.38 8.89 4.82
N PRO A 397 -6.50 8.51 4.20
CA PRO A 397 -7.08 9.22 3.06
C PRO A 397 -7.52 10.65 3.43
N LYS A 398 -7.71 11.53 2.43
CA LYS A 398 -8.15 12.92 2.66
C LYS A 398 -9.52 12.99 3.31
N ILE A 399 -10.40 12.05 2.99
CA ILE A 399 -11.75 11.96 3.58
C ILE A 399 -11.68 11.69 5.09
N ASP A 400 -10.76 10.85 5.56
CA ASP A 400 -10.55 10.59 6.99
C ASP A 400 -10.03 11.85 7.72
N LYS A 401 -9.10 12.58 7.08
CA LYS A 401 -8.65 13.90 7.57
C LYS A 401 -9.77 14.92 7.61
N PHE A 402 -10.70 14.88 6.65
CA PHE A 402 -11.89 15.74 6.63
C PHE A 402 -12.81 15.42 7.81
N ILE A 403 -13.09 14.15 8.06
CA ILE A 403 -13.95 13.71 9.17
C ILE A 403 -13.35 14.12 10.52
N THR A 404 -12.05 13.93 10.71
CA THR A 404 -11.35 14.36 11.94
C THR A 404 -11.43 15.87 12.14
N ARG A 405 -11.29 16.66 11.06
CA ARG A 405 -11.44 18.12 11.10
C ARG A 405 -12.89 18.54 11.36
N PHE A 406 -13.85 17.85 10.74
CA PHE A 406 -15.28 18.08 10.93
C PHE A 406 -15.66 17.84 12.40
N ALA A 407 -15.27 16.72 13.00
CA ALA A 407 -15.56 16.41 14.40
C ALA A 407 -15.03 17.51 15.35
N ARG A 408 -13.82 18.04 15.10
CA ARG A 408 -13.21 19.11 15.90
C ARG A 408 -14.00 20.42 15.86
N ILE A 409 -14.68 20.73 14.77
CA ILE A 409 -15.50 21.96 14.62
C ILE A 409 -16.93 21.68 15.07
N TYR A 410 -17.46 20.53 14.73
CA TYR A 410 -18.85 20.15 15.00
C TYR A 410 -19.16 20.07 16.51
N THR A 411 -18.31 19.41 17.30
CA THR A 411 -18.59 19.20 18.73
C THR A 411 -18.73 20.48 19.53
N PRO A 412 -17.85 21.51 19.40
CA PRO A 412 -18.07 22.79 20.08
C PRO A 412 -19.36 23.50 19.66
N ILE A 413 -19.75 23.43 18.38
CA ILE A 413 -20.98 24.03 17.87
C ILE A 413 -22.19 23.34 18.53
N VAL A 414 -22.17 22.01 18.61
CA VAL A 414 -23.24 21.24 19.26
C VAL A 414 -23.39 21.62 20.74
N VAL A 415 -22.28 21.69 21.49
CA VAL A 415 -22.30 22.09 22.89
C VAL A 415 -22.89 23.49 23.05
N LEU A 416 -22.53 24.42 22.15
CA LEU A 416 -23.07 25.78 22.16
C LEU A 416 -24.58 25.79 21.89
N ILE A 417 -25.06 25.02 20.89
CA ILE A 417 -26.50 24.90 20.59
C ILE A 417 -27.22 24.28 21.79
N ALA A 418 -26.70 23.21 22.40
CA ALA A 418 -27.28 22.60 23.56
C ALA A 418 -27.39 23.58 24.74
N THR A 419 -26.33 24.38 24.97
CA THR A 419 -26.33 25.42 26.00
C THR A 419 -27.41 26.46 25.75
N PHE A 420 -27.56 26.94 24.51
CA PHE A 420 -28.61 27.87 24.15
C PHE A 420 -29.99 27.26 24.27
N THR A 421 -30.18 25.98 23.90
CA THR A 421 -31.44 25.24 24.06
C THR A 421 -31.83 25.08 25.55
N ALA A 422 -30.85 24.89 26.44
CA ALA A 422 -31.10 24.81 27.88
C ALA A 422 -31.47 26.18 28.46
N ILE A 423 -30.86 27.28 28.04
CA ILE A 423 -30.99 28.56 28.72
C ILE A 423 -32.11 29.42 28.12
N ILE A 424 -32.12 29.69 26.81
CA ILE A 424 -33.00 30.69 26.19
C ILE A 424 -34.49 30.31 26.37
N PRO A 425 -34.94 29.09 26.01
CA PRO A 425 -36.33 28.72 26.18
C PRO A 425 -36.73 28.62 27.65
N SER A 426 -35.83 28.15 28.55
CA SER A 426 -36.11 28.11 30.01
C SER A 426 -36.39 29.49 30.58
N LEU A 427 -35.66 30.52 30.14
CA LEU A 427 -35.89 31.91 30.54
C LEU A 427 -37.23 32.45 30.03
N ILE A 428 -37.73 31.96 28.91
CA ILE A 428 -38.99 32.41 28.29
C ILE A 428 -40.19 31.67 28.89
N THR A 429 -40.05 30.34 29.02
CA THR A 429 -41.20 29.47 29.45
C THR A 429 -41.25 29.21 30.95
N GLY A 430 -40.11 29.39 31.66
CA GLY A 430 -39.97 29.08 33.06
C GLY A 430 -39.80 27.57 33.37
N ASP A 431 -39.81 26.69 32.34
CA ASP A 431 -39.68 25.25 32.42
C ASP A 431 -38.25 24.80 32.20
N TRP A 432 -37.45 24.86 33.29
CA TRP A 432 -36.03 24.52 33.26
C TRP A 432 -35.80 23.01 33.10
N GLU A 433 -36.68 22.19 33.73
CA GLU A 433 -36.53 20.73 33.71
C GLU A 433 -36.69 20.19 32.29
N HIS A 434 -37.74 20.57 31.59
CA HIS A 434 -37.98 20.19 30.19
C HIS A 434 -36.87 20.63 29.24
N TRP A 435 -36.41 21.89 29.30
CA TRP A 435 -35.44 22.39 28.38
C TRP A 435 -34.01 21.93 28.65
N ILE A 436 -33.67 21.68 29.93
CA ILE A 436 -32.41 21.01 30.30
C ILE A 436 -32.41 19.56 29.79
N TYR A 437 -33.49 18.82 30.00
CA TYR A 437 -33.66 17.46 29.49
C TYR A 437 -33.49 17.43 27.96
N THR A 438 -34.16 18.31 27.25
CA THR A 438 -34.07 18.45 25.78
C THR A 438 -32.63 18.76 25.33
N ALA A 439 -31.93 19.65 26.01
CA ALA A 439 -30.53 19.97 25.72
C ALA A 439 -29.59 18.79 25.99
N LEU A 440 -29.80 18.06 27.07
CA LEU A 440 -29.01 16.85 27.38
C LEU A 440 -29.26 15.75 26.36
N THR A 441 -30.51 15.54 25.95
CA THR A 441 -30.88 14.63 24.85
C THR A 441 -30.17 15.00 23.56
N PHE A 442 -30.15 16.29 23.20
CA PHE A 442 -29.45 16.81 22.03
C PHE A 442 -27.95 16.56 22.10
N LEU A 443 -27.31 16.68 23.27
CA LEU A 443 -25.89 16.37 23.45
C LEU A 443 -25.61 14.89 23.19
N VAL A 444 -26.42 13.99 23.75
CA VAL A 444 -26.29 12.53 23.58
C VAL A 444 -26.37 12.14 22.09
N ILE A 445 -27.40 12.68 21.38
CA ILE A 445 -27.62 12.39 19.97
C ILE A 445 -26.44 12.83 19.10
N SER A 446 -25.67 13.81 19.53
CA SER A 446 -24.70 14.51 18.69
C SER A 446 -23.36 13.80 18.52
N CYS A 447 -23.12 12.63 19.13
CA CYS A 447 -21.87 11.87 18.95
C CYS A 447 -21.69 11.38 17.49
N PRO A 448 -20.61 11.68 16.76
CA PRO A 448 -20.41 11.22 15.37
C PRO A 448 -19.80 9.81 15.27
N CYS A 449 -20.09 8.88 16.20
CA CYS A 449 -19.43 7.58 16.33
C CYS A 449 -19.47 6.75 15.03
N ALA A 450 -20.65 6.60 14.43
CA ALA A 450 -20.83 5.87 13.16
C ALA A 450 -19.97 6.41 12.00
N LEU A 451 -19.71 7.72 11.98
CA LEU A 451 -18.93 8.36 10.91
C LEU A 451 -17.45 8.07 11.05
N VAL A 452 -16.93 8.13 12.28
CA VAL A 452 -15.49 7.98 12.58
C VAL A 452 -14.99 6.57 12.29
N LEU A 453 -15.81 5.54 12.49
CA LEU A 453 -15.43 4.14 12.33
C LEU A 453 -15.70 3.59 10.91
N SER A 454 -16.83 3.96 10.31
CA SER A 454 -17.28 3.32 9.06
C SER A 454 -16.43 3.69 7.84
N VAL A 455 -15.85 4.90 7.81
CA VAL A 455 -15.06 5.36 6.66
C VAL A 455 -13.70 4.70 6.59
N PRO A 456 -12.86 4.68 7.64
CA PRO A 456 -11.61 3.90 7.65
C PRO A 456 -11.84 2.43 7.31
N LEU A 457 -12.92 1.83 7.83
CA LEU A 457 -13.26 0.44 7.55
C LEU A 457 -13.62 0.20 6.08
N ALA A 458 -14.29 1.15 5.40
CA ALA A 458 -14.56 1.06 3.97
C ALA A 458 -13.26 1.05 3.14
N PHE A 459 -12.30 1.92 3.46
CA PHE A 459 -10.99 1.94 2.81
C PHE A 459 -10.21 0.65 3.07
N PHE A 460 -10.21 0.17 4.32
CA PHE A 460 -9.54 -1.08 4.67
C PHE A 460 -10.15 -2.28 3.94
N SER A 461 -11.49 -2.32 3.83
CA SER A 461 -12.20 -3.32 3.02
C SER A 461 -11.86 -3.25 1.53
N GLY A 462 -11.70 -2.04 0.99
CA GLY A 462 -11.26 -1.82 -0.39
C GLY A 462 -9.84 -2.34 -0.65
N ILE A 463 -8.91 -2.09 0.25
CA ILE A 463 -7.53 -2.62 0.19
C ILE A 463 -7.56 -4.15 0.26
N GLY A 464 -8.30 -4.74 1.19
CA GLY A 464 -8.46 -6.19 1.31
C GLY A 464 -9.10 -6.83 0.08
N SER A 465 -10.09 -6.17 -0.54
CA SER A 465 -10.71 -6.63 -1.79
C SER A 465 -9.72 -6.62 -2.96
N GLY A 466 -8.87 -5.59 -3.04
CA GLY A 466 -7.78 -5.52 -4.02
C GLY A 466 -6.79 -6.67 -3.84
N SER A 467 -6.35 -6.90 -2.61
CA SER A 467 -5.40 -7.97 -2.30
C SER A 467 -5.92 -9.35 -2.72
N LYS A 468 -7.19 -9.66 -2.48
CA LYS A 468 -7.85 -10.90 -2.95
C LYS A 468 -7.81 -11.09 -4.47
N GLN A 469 -7.71 -9.99 -5.22
CA GLN A 469 -7.67 -10.00 -6.69
C GLN A 469 -6.25 -9.81 -7.24
N GLY A 470 -5.23 -9.96 -6.40
CA GLY A 470 -3.83 -9.77 -6.77
C GLY A 470 -3.47 -8.30 -7.04
N ILE A 471 -4.20 -7.35 -6.45
CA ILE A 471 -3.95 -5.92 -6.56
C ILE A 471 -3.57 -5.37 -5.19
N LEU A 472 -2.32 -4.98 -5.03
CA LEU A 472 -1.79 -4.47 -3.78
C LEU A 472 -1.80 -2.94 -3.78
N PHE A 473 -2.68 -2.33 -3.00
CA PHE A 473 -2.69 -0.89 -2.75
C PHE A 473 -1.77 -0.56 -1.57
N LYS A 474 -0.81 0.33 -1.76
CA LYS A 474 0.11 0.76 -0.69
C LYS A 474 -0.44 1.89 0.20
N GLY A 475 -1.70 2.26 0.02
CA GLY A 475 -2.34 3.26 0.87
C GLY A 475 -3.76 3.60 0.48
N GLY A 476 -4.53 4.09 1.45
CA GLY A 476 -5.86 4.65 1.21
C GLY A 476 -5.81 5.90 0.32
N LEU A 477 -4.69 6.62 0.31
CA LEU A 477 -4.46 7.76 -0.60
C LEU A 477 -4.44 7.31 -2.06
N ALA A 478 -3.82 6.16 -2.38
CA ALA A 478 -3.81 5.60 -3.73
C ALA A 478 -5.23 5.27 -4.21
N LEU A 479 -6.04 4.63 -3.34
CA LEU A 479 -7.46 4.37 -3.62
C LEU A 479 -8.23 5.66 -3.87
N GLU A 480 -8.03 6.70 -3.07
CA GLU A 480 -8.72 7.98 -3.24
C GLU A 480 -8.29 8.70 -4.53
N ALA A 481 -7.01 8.66 -4.87
CA ALA A 481 -6.46 9.28 -6.07
C ALA A 481 -6.97 8.61 -7.34
N LEU A 482 -7.06 7.27 -7.37
CA LEU A 482 -7.54 6.49 -8.51
C LEU A 482 -8.97 6.85 -8.93
N LYS A 483 -9.85 7.27 -8.01
CA LYS A 483 -11.20 7.75 -8.37
C LYS A 483 -11.17 8.94 -9.33
N ASN A 484 -10.19 9.82 -9.17
CA ASN A 484 -10.12 11.12 -9.85
C ASN A 484 -9.28 11.07 -11.13
N ILE A 485 -8.79 9.90 -11.53
CA ILE A 485 -7.99 9.71 -12.74
C ILE A 485 -8.81 10.01 -13.98
N LYS A 486 -8.18 10.69 -14.93
CA LYS A 486 -8.71 11.03 -16.25
C LYS A 486 -7.92 10.38 -17.38
N THR A 487 -6.63 10.17 -17.18
CA THR A 487 -5.72 9.62 -18.19
C THR A 487 -4.96 8.44 -17.62
N ILE A 488 -4.91 7.36 -18.39
CA ILE A 488 -4.09 6.18 -18.08
C ILE A 488 -2.93 6.17 -19.06
N VAL A 489 -1.73 6.18 -18.53
CA VAL A 489 -0.49 6.14 -19.30
C VAL A 489 0.21 4.83 -19.02
N MET A 490 0.54 4.08 -20.05
CA MET A 490 1.12 2.76 -19.93
C MET A 490 2.46 2.72 -20.64
N ASP A 491 3.45 2.05 -20.06
CA ASP A 491 4.61 1.62 -20.82
C ASP A 491 4.24 0.51 -21.81
N LYS A 492 5.04 0.29 -22.84
CA LYS A 492 4.81 -0.79 -23.80
C LYS A 492 5.29 -2.14 -23.26
N THR A 493 6.60 -2.22 -23.01
CA THR A 493 7.31 -3.49 -22.73
C THR A 493 7.01 -3.96 -21.31
N GLY A 494 6.68 -5.25 -21.11
CA GLY A 494 6.34 -5.82 -19.80
C GLY A 494 4.98 -5.36 -19.24
N THR A 495 4.41 -4.26 -19.74
CA THR A 495 3.12 -3.70 -19.30
C THR A 495 2.00 -4.11 -20.24
N LEU A 496 1.97 -3.62 -21.47
CA LEU A 496 1.01 -4.02 -22.52
C LEU A 496 1.41 -5.31 -23.21
N THR A 497 2.70 -5.60 -23.21
CA THR A 497 3.31 -6.81 -23.77
C THR A 497 3.87 -7.69 -22.63
N HIS A 498 4.23 -8.93 -22.97
CA HIS A 498 4.79 -9.88 -21.99
C HIS A 498 6.24 -9.59 -21.62
N GLY A 499 6.96 -8.72 -22.37
CA GLY A 499 8.40 -8.55 -22.25
C GLY A 499 9.20 -9.74 -22.83
N ASN A 500 8.52 -10.63 -23.52
CA ASN A 500 9.09 -11.83 -24.11
C ASN A 500 9.25 -11.63 -25.62
N PHE A 501 10.46 -11.49 -26.05
CA PHE A 501 10.77 -11.42 -27.47
C PHE A 501 10.50 -12.76 -28.15
N THR A 502 9.78 -12.74 -29.27
CA THR A 502 9.50 -13.93 -30.07
C THR A 502 9.80 -13.69 -31.53
N VAL A 503 10.26 -14.74 -32.22
CA VAL A 503 10.47 -14.68 -33.69
C VAL A 503 9.11 -14.62 -34.38
N LYS A 504 8.81 -13.52 -35.06
CA LYS A 504 7.55 -13.29 -35.78
C LYS A 504 7.60 -13.77 -37.23
N THR A 505 8.63 -13.32 -37.93
CA THR A 505 8.84 -13.66 -39.34
C THR A 505 10.30 -13.92 -39.61
N ILE A 506 10.55 -14.85 -40.53
CA ILE A 506 11.88 -15.14 -41.10
C ILE A 506 11.78 -14.89 -42.61
N ASN A 507 12.56 -13.94 -43.08
CA ASN A 507 12.58 -13.48 -44.50
C ASN A 507 13.90 -13.93 -45.16
N PRO A 508 13.94 -15.13 -45.69
CA PRO A 508 15.15 -15.59 -46.39
C PRO A 508 15.32 -14.87 -47.73
N ALA A 509 16.57 -14.61 -48.08
CA ALA A 509 16.98 -14.10 -49.39
C ALA A 509 17.94 -15.10 -50.07
N ASN A 510 18.14 -14.94 -51.38
CA ASN A 510 19.15 -15.69 -52.15
C ASN A 510 19.13 -17.22 -52.00
N ASN A 511 17.95 -17.85 -52.15
CA ASN A 511 17.78 -19.32 -52.09
C ASN A 511 18.06 -19.98 -50.68
N TYR A 512 18.14 -19.21 -49.62
CA TYR A 512 18.17 -19.79 -48.28
C TYR A 512 16.77 -20.21 -47.85
N THR A 513 16.67 -21.28 -47.02
CA THR A 513 15.43 -21.65 -46.39
C THR A 513 15.30 -20.99 -45.02
N LYS A 514 14.04 -20.87 -44.50
CA LYS A 514 13.77 -20.28 -43.19
C LYS A 514 14.47 -21.04 -42.07
N GLU A 515 14.48 -22.36 -42.14
CA GLU A 515 15.13 -23.27 -41.19
C GLU A 515 16.64 -23.10 -41.17
N LYS A 516 17.25 -22.96 -42.34
CA LYS A 516 18.70 -22.77 -42.47
C LYS A 516 19.12 -21.41 -41.89
N LEU A 517 18.35 -20.36 -42.19
CA LEU A 517 18.63 -19.02 -41.72
C LEU A 517 18.50 -18.93 -40.19
N LEU A 518 17.43 -19.52 -39.64
CA LEU A 518 17.20 -19.59 -38.19
C LEU A 518 18.31 -20.41 -37.51
N SER A 519 18.69 -21.56 -38.04
CA SER A 519 19.75 -22.41 -37.47
C SER A 519 21.12 -21.71 -37.44
N LEU A 520 21.47 -20.98 -38.50
CA LEU A 520 22.73 -20.21 -38.59
C LEU A 520 22.73 -19.05 -37.59
N CYS A 521 21.63 -18.29 -37.52
CA CYS A 521 21.49 -17.18 -36.60
C CYS A 521 21.52 -17.66 -35.13
N ALA A 522 20.74 -18.70 -34.79
CA ALA A 522 20.73 -19.30 -33.45
C ALA A 522 22.09 -19.88 -33.04
N SER A 523 22.86 -20.42 -34.02
CA SER A 523 24.23 -20.91 -33.75
C SER A 523 25.17 -19.75 -33.39
N CYS A 524 25.09 -18.60 -34.07
CA CYS A 524 25.85 -17.38 -33.76
C CYS A 524 25.46 -16.79 -32.42
N GLU A 525 24.16 -16.71 -32.16
CA GLU A 525 23.58 -16.09 -30.93
C GLU A 525 23.78 -16.91 -29.66
N LYS A 526 24.24 -18.18 -29.75
CA LYS A 526 24.44 -19.07 -28.62
C LYS A 526 25.40 -18.54 -27.55
N ILE A 527 26.25 -17.63 -27.88
CA ILE A 527 27.25 -17.01 -26.98
C ILE A 527 26.70 -15.73 -26.28
N SER A 528 25.58 -15.20 -26.75
CA SER A 528 25.01 -13.97 -26.25
C SER A 528 23.96 -14.24 -25.17
N SER A 529 23.98 -13.46 -24.10
CA SER A 529 22.96 -13.47 -23.07
C SER A 529 21.81 -12.48 -23.34
N HIS A 530 21.82 -11.83 -24.53
CA HIS A 530 20.80 -10.85 -24.87
C HIS A 530 19.42 -11.51 -25.02
N PRO A 531 18.31 -10.89 -24.55
CA PRO A 531 16.96 -11.47 -24.67
C PRO A 531 16.55 -11.84 -26.09
N ILE A 532 17.01 -11.09 -27.08
CA ILE A 532 16.81 -11.35 -28.52
C ILE A 532 17.49 -12.66 -28.91
N ALA A 533 18.74 -12.88 -28.48
CA ALA A 533 19.49 -14.11 -28.75
C ALA A 533 18.78 -15.33 -28.17
N ILE A 534 18.32 -15.22 -26.92
CA ILE A 534 17.57 -16.28 -26.22
C ILE A 534 16.30 -16.65 -27.00
N SER A 535 15.58 -15.65 -27.53
CA SER A 535 14.36 -15.90 -28.32
C SER A 535 14.63 -16.64 -29.64
N ILE A 536 15.72 -16.31 -30.34
CA ILE A 536 16.13 -16.99 -31.58
C ILE A 536 16.51 -18.44 -31.28
N ILE A 537 17.29 -18.66 -30.22
CA ILE A 537 17.71 -20.00 -29.77
C ILE A 537 16.48 -20.86 -29.35
N ASN A 538 15.57 -20.28 -28.63
CA ASN A 538 14.34 -20.95 -28.22
C ASN A 538 13.47 -21.38 -29.40
N GLU A 539 13.30 -20.50 -30.40
CA GLU A 539 12.56 -20.82 -31.63
C GLU A 539 13.26 -21.93 -32.46
N ALA A 540 14.58 -21.86 -32.57
CA ALA A 540 15.34 -22.90 -33.24
C ALA A 540 15.23 -24.27 -32.51
N THR A 541 15.25 -24.26 -31.19
CA THR A 541 15.07 -25.44 -30.34
C THR A 541 13.67 -26.02 -30.46
N LYS A 542 12.64 -25.17 -30.47
CA LYS A 542 11.23 -25.56 -30.66
C LYS A 542 11.00 -26.25 -31.99
N GLN A 543 11.68 -25.77 -33.05
CA GLN A 543 11.66 -26.39 -34.37
C GLN A 543 12.62 -27.58 -34.49
N LYS A 544 13.32 -27.96 -33.42
CA LYS A 544 14.28 -29.09 -33.37
C LYS A 544 15.42 -28.94 -34.40
N LEU A 545 15.85 -27.73 -34.67
CA LEU A 545 16.93 -27.46 -35.60
C LEU A 545 18.29 -27.79 -34.98
N ASN A 546 19.21 -28.35 -35.82
CA ASN A 546 20.54 -28.67 -35.34
C ASN A 546 21.41 -27.39 -35.33
N LEU A 547 21.87 -27.00 -34.12
CA LEU A 547 22.76 -25.85 -33.95
C LEU A 547 24.20 -26.27 -34.13
N LYS A 548 24.92 -25.56 -35.04
CA LYS A 548 26.31 -25.85 -35.36
C LYS A 548 27.28 -25.22 -34.38
N THR A 549 28.47 -25.78 -34.29
CA THR A 549 29.56 -25.18 -33.51
C THR A 549 30.14 -23.99 -34.25
N THR A 550 30.39 -22.91 -33.50
CA THR A 550 30.91 -21.66 -34.02
C THR A 550 32.37 -21.48 -33.60
N THR A 551 33.16 -20.83 -34.47
CA THR A 551 34.55 -20.42 -34.21
C THR A 551 34.72 -18.95 -34.53
N ASN A 552 35.79 -18.32 -34.03
CA ASN A 552 36.09 -16.88 -34.23
C ASN A 552 34.95 -15.95 -33.88
N ASN A 553 34.34 -16.21 -32.75
CA ASN A 553 33.19 -15.45 -32.27
C ASN A 553 33.64 -14.04 -31.82
N GLN A 554 32.96 -13.01 -32.33
CA GLN A 554 33.19 -11.62 -31.97
C GLN A 554 31.84 -10.92 -31.78
N GLU A 555 31.60 -10.43 -30.62
CA GLU A 555 30.44 -9.55 -30.31
C GLU A 555 30.86 -8.10 -30.47
N ILE A 556 30.08 -7.31 -31.26
CA ILE A 556 30.25 -5.88 -31.43
C ILE A 556 29.10 -5.18 -30.68
N ALA A 557 29.46 -4.51 -29.62
CA ALA A 557 28.48 -3.89 -28.74
C ALA A 557 27.54 -2.93 -29.48
N GLY A 558 26.22 -3.14 -29.37
CA GLY A 558 25.18 -2.34 -29.99
C GLY A 558 25.05 -2.54 -31.53
N GLU A 559 25.78 -3.49 -32.14
CA GLU A 559 25.68 -3.78 -33.58
C GLU A 559 25.30 -5.23 -33.87
N GLY A 560 25.90 -6.24 -33.18
CA GLY A 560 25.57 -7.66 -33.35
C GLY A 560 26.77 -8.59 -33.15
N ILE A 561 26.68 -9.80 -33.72
CA ILE A 561 27.64 -10.89 -33.55
C ILE A 561 28.17 -11.35 -34.89
N ILE A 562 29.47 -11.66 -34.94
CA ILE A 562 30.14 -12.28 -36.07
C ILE A 562 30.69 -13.63 -35.59
N CYS A 563 30.52 -14.65 -36.39
CA CYS A 563 31.09 -15.95 -36.13
C CYS A 563 31.49 -16.66 -37.44
N THR A 564 32.23 -17.77 -37.31
CA THR A 564 32.54 -18.65 -38.46
C THR A 564 31.87 -20.00 -38.25
N ILE A 565 31.08 -20.44 -39.24
CA ILE A 565 30.37 -21.73 -39.25
C ILE A 565 30.72 -22.41 -40.58
N ASP A 566 31.23 -23.66 -40.55
CA ASP A 566 31.59 -24.45 -41.73
C ASP A 566 32.50 -23.68 -42.73
N LYS A 567 33.46 -22.92 -42.21
CA LYS A 567 34.38 -22.01 -42.96
C LYS A 567 33.73 -20.78 -43.59
N GLN A 568 32.40 -20.59 -43.42
CA GLN A 568 31.70 -19.39 -43.86
C GLN A 568 31.63 -18.36 -42.74
N LYS A 569 31.80 -17.10 -43.03
CA LYS A 569 31.71 -16.00 -42.10
C LYS A 569 30.27 -15.54 -42.01
N ILE A 570 29.68 -15.60 -40.80
CA ILE A 570 28.29 -15.25 -40.56
C ILE A 570 28.24 -13.95 -39.75
N TYR A 571 27.40 -13.04 -40.19
CA TYR A 571 27.11 -11.77 -39.51
C TYR A 571 25.65 -11.78 -39.10
N CYS A 572 25.38 -11.58 -37.81
CA CYS A 572 24.02 -11.45 -37.24
C CYS A 572 23.92 -10.15 -36.47
N GLY A 573 23.09 -9.20 -36.94
CA GLY A 573 22.98 -7.93 -36.25
C GLY A 573 22.10 -6.89 -36.95
N ASN A 574 22.19 -5.65 -36.49
CA ASN A 574 21.40 -4.55 -37.00
C ASN A 574 21.96 -3.98 -38.33
N LYS A 575 21.27 -2.97 -38.90
CA LYS A 575 21.69 -2.32 -40.14
C LYS A 575 23.10 -1.72 -40.08
N ARG A 576 23.57 -1.27 -38.91
CA ARG A 576 24.91 -0.71 -38.71
C ARG A 576 26.00 -1.78 -38.91
N LEU A 577 25.77 -2.99 -38.38
CA LEU A 577 26.68 -4.11 -38.59
C LEU A 577 26.86 -4.41 -40.11
N MET A 578 25.75 -4.47 -40.83
CA MET A 578 25.78 -4.72 -42.29
C MET A 578 26.55 -3.63 -43.02
N GLN A 579 26.31 -2.37 -42.70
CA GLN A 579 27.05 -1.22 -43.29
C GLN A 579 28.54 -1.25 -42.95
N ARG A 580 28.89 -1.60 -41.71
CA ARG A 580 30.30 -1.68 -41.27
C ARG A 580 31.14 -2.68 -42.08
N PHE A 581 30.50 -3.77 -42.49
CA PHE A 581 31.15 -4.83 -43.28
C PHE A 581 30.79 -4.78 -44.78
N ASN A 582 30.25 -3.65 -45.25
CA ASN A 582 29.87 -3.39 -46.63
C ASN A 582 28.91 -4.44 -47.24
N ILE A 583 28.05 -5.04 -46.40
CA ILE A 583 27.01 -5.96 -46.86
C ILE A 583 25.84 -5.12 -47.38
N ALA A 584 25.61 -5.17 -48.70
CA ALA A 584 24.55 -4.42 -49.35
C ALA A 584 23.18 -5.01 -48.96
N LEU A 585 22.32 -4.19 -48.37
CA LEU A 585 20.93 -4.55 -48.09
C LEU A 585 20.05 -4.18 -49.28
N PRO A 586 19.00 -4.95 -49.59
CA PRO A 586 18.01 -4.59 -50.63
C PRO A 586 17.33 -3.26 -50.30
N ASP A 587 17.09 -2.44 -51.37
CA ASP A 587 16.38 -1.16 -51.19
C ASP A 587 14.89 -1.35 -50.84
N ASP A 588 14.29 -2.47 -51.22
CA ASP A 588 12.85 -2.82 -51.01
C ASP A 588 12.62 -3.64 -49.77
N LEU A 589 13.39 -3.43 -48.69
CA LEU A 589 13.12 -4.14 -47.42
C LEU A 589 11.77 -3.70 -46.86
N PRO A 590 10.90 -4.64 -46.48
CA PRO A 590 9.63 -4.31 -45.83
C PRO A 590 9.91 -3.65 -44.46
N ILE A 591 9.20 -2.55 -44.18
CA ILE A 591 9.29 -1.91 -42.88
C ILE A 591 8.50 -2.77 -41.88
N ASN A 592 9.22 -3.52 -41.06
CA ASN A 592 8.63 -4.39 -40.07
C ASN A 592 8.38 -3.65 -38.73
N ALA A 593 7.32 -4.03 -38.02
CA ALA A 593 6.96 -3.43 -36.73
C ALA A 593 7.92 -3.84 -35.60
N GLY A 594 8.64 -4.97 -35.73
CA GLY A 594 9.55 -5.50 -34.71
C GLY A 594 11.02 -5.09 -34.90
N THR A 595 11.88 -5.62 -34.04
CA THR A 595 13.33 -5.52 -34.17
C THR A 595 13.80 -6.49 -35.24
N GLU A 596 14.46 -5.97 -36.28
CA GLU A 596 14.93 -6.76 -37.37
C GLU A 596 16.42 -7.06 -37.20
N ILE A 597 16.77 -8.35 -37.29
CA ILE A 597 18.14 -8.84 -37.29
C ILE A 597 18.46 -9.28 -38.71
N PHE A 598 19.43 -8.62 -39.33
CA PHE A 598 19.94 -8.93 -40.63
C PHE A 598 21.01 -10.01 -40.50
N ILE A 599 21.02 -10.90 -41.47
CA ILE A 599 21.97 -11.99 -41.54
C ILE A 599 22.77 -11.86 -42.86
N GLY A 600 24.07 -11.77 -42.72
CA GLY A 600 25.05 -11.80 -43.83
C GLY A 600 25.84 -13.09 -43.80
N ILE A 601 26.15 -13.63 -44.99
CA ILE A 601 26.98 -14.83 -45.16
C ILE A 601 28.02 -14.51 -46.24
N ASP A 602 29.33 -14.61 -45.91
CA ASP A 602 30.44 -14.32 -46.80
C ASP A 602 30.24 -13.00 -47.56
N ASP A 603 29.94 -11.93 -46.82
CA ASP A 603 29.75 -10.55 -47.30
C ASP A 603 28.50 -10.32 -48.18
N LYS A 604 27.57 -11.29 -48.26
CA LYS A 604 26.31 -11.17 -48.98
C LYS A 604 25.11 -11.23 -48.04
N TYR A 605 24.10 -10.43 -48.29
CA TYR A 605 22.83 -10.48 -47.55
C TYR A 605 22.14 -11.83 -47.75
N ALA A 606 21.81 -12.52 -46.69
CA ALA A 606 21.18 -13.84 -46.71
C ALA A 606 19.70 -13.81 -46.27
N GLY A 607 19.30 -12.75 -45.58
CA GLY A 607 17.92 -12.61 -45.10
C GLY A 607 17.84 -11.85 -43.80
N SER A 608 16.61 -11.75 -43.25
CA SER A 608 16.37 -11.15 -41.93
C SER A 608 15.43 -11.98 -41.07
N ILE A 609 15.56 -11.79 -39.77
CA ILE A 609 14.65 -12.33 -38.76
C ILE A 609 14.01 -11.15 -37.99
N VAL A 610 12.69 -11.11 -37.98
CA VAL A 610 11.93 -10.08 -37.27
C VAL A 610 11.49 -10.65 -35.93
N ILE A 611 11.85 -9.94 -34.88
CA ILE A 611 11.55 -10.30 -33.50
C ILE A 611 10.70 -9.19 -32.91
N ASP A 612 9.64 -9.56 -32.22
CA ASP A 612 8.73 -8.62 -31.59
C ASP A 612 8.25 -9.16 -30.25
N ASP A 613 7.83 -8.25 -29.40
CA ASP A 613 7.24 -8.58 -28.10
C ASP A 613 5.76 -8.91 -28.27
N THR A 614 5.27 -9.92 -27.56
CA THR A 614 3.87 -10.37 -27.67
C THR A 614 2.95 -9.52 -26.83
N ILE A 615 1.89 -9.00 -27.44
CA ILE A 615 0.82 -8.26 -26.73
C ILE A 615 0.09 -9.23 -25.79
N LYS A 616 -0.22 -8.78 -24.58
CA LYS A 616 -1.01 -9.57 -23.61
C LYS A 616 -2.45 -9.75 -24.10
N ASP A 617 -2.99 -10.95 -23.94
CA ASP A 617 -4.31 -11.35 -24.45
C ASP A 617 -5.46 -10.46 -23.93
N ASP A 618 -5.32 -9.97 -22.70
CA ASP A 618 -6.32 -9.12 -22.04
C ASP A 618 -6.18 -7.62 -22.35
N ALA A 619 -5.10 -7.20 -23.03
CA ALA A 619 -4.81 -5.79 -23.28
C ALA A 619 -5.92 -5.09 -24.08
N LYS A 620 -6.28 -5.62 -25.27
CA LYS A 620 -7.30 -5.02 -26.14
C LYS A 620 -8.66 -4.87 -25.46
N SER A 621 -9.12 -5.94 -24.80
CA SER A 621 -10.39 -5.93 -24.10
C SER A 621 -10.42 -4.95 -22.93
N THR A 622 -9.28 -4.81 -22.22
CA THR A 622 -9.15 -3.89 -21.10
C THR A 622 -9.14 -2.43 -21.57
N ILE A 623 -8.36 -2.11 -22.61
CA ILE A 623 -8.33 -0.75 -23.18
C ILE A 623 -9.75 -0.31 -23.59
N ALA A 624 -10.52 -1.18 -24.24
CA ALA A 624 -11.90 -0.89 -24.59
C ALA A 624 -12.77 -0.60 -23.34
N LYS A 625 -12.63 -1.40 -22.26
CA LYS A 625 -13.34 -1.16 -20.98
C LYS A 625 -12.95 0.17 -20.34
N LEU A 626 -11.67 0.54 -20.36
CA LEU A 626 -11.18 1.80 -19.81
C LEU A 626 -11.72 3.00 -20.57
N LYS A 627 -11.78 2.92 -21.91
CA LYS A 627 -12.38 3.96 -22.75
C LYS A 627 -13.87 4.11 -22.49
N ASN A 628 -14.59 3.01 -22.27
CA ASN A 628 -16.01 3.04 -21.90
C ASN A 628 -16.26 3.70 -20.54
N LEU A 629 -15.26 3.72 -19.65
CA LEU A 629 -15.30 4.50 -18.40
C LEU A 629 -15.04 6.01 -18.60
N GLY A 630 -14.83 6.47 -19.85
CA GLY A 630 -14.53 7.85 -20.21
C GLY A 630 -13.08 8.26 -19.90
N LEU A 631 -12.15 7.32 -19.84
CA LEU A 631 -10.74 7.56 -19.56
C LEU A 631 -9.94 7.63 -20.87
N THR A 632 -9.04 8.59 -20.97
CA THR A 632 -8.09 8.70 -22.08
C THR A 632 -6.96 7.70 -21.87
N THR A 633 -6.57 6.98 -22.91
CA THR A 633 -5.46 6.02 -22.87
C THR A 633 -4.26 6.52 -23.67
N ALA A 634 -3.06 6.42 -23.08
CA ALA A 634 -1.82 6.83 -23.72
C ALA A 634 -0.74 5.78 -23.52
N MET A 635 0.20 5.68 -24.46
CA MET A 635 1.38 4.83 -24.38
C MET A 635 2.64 5.68 -24.49
N LEU A 636 3.60 5.45 -23.58
CA LEU A 636 4.94 6.02 -23.62
C LEU A 636 5.94 4.89 -23.82
N THR A 637 6.79 4.99 -24.82
CA THR A 637 7.81 3.97 -25.09
C THR A 637 9.10 4.56 -25.65
N GLY A 638 10.24 3.91 -25.36
CA GLY A 638 11.52 4.19 -26.00
C GLY A 638 11.67 3.60 -27.40
N ASP A 639 10.75 2.73 -27.81
CA ASP A 639 10.78 2.04 -29.10
C ASP A 639 10.58 2.98 -30.29
N ASN A 640 10.86 2.45 -31.48
CA ASN A 640 10.59 3.17 -32.71
C ASN A 640 9.07 3.39 -32.95
N GLU A 641 8.76 4.40 -33.77
CA GLU A 641 7.38 4.80 -34.05
C GLU A 641 6.55 3.67 -34.68
N HIS A 642 7.12 2.91 -35.62
CA HIS A 642 6.42 1.83 -36.32
C HIS A 642 5.94 0.75 -35.34
N SER A 643 6.82 0.28 -34.45
CA SER A 643 6.47 -0.70 -33.42
C SER A 643 5.44 -0.13 -32.45
N ALA A 644 5.61 1.12 -32.01
CA ALA A 644 4.71 1.76 -31.08
C ALA A 644 3.29 1.93 -31.66
N TYR A 645 3.17 2.45 -32.87
CA TYR A 645 1.87 2.61 -33.52
C TYR A 645 1.21 1.28 -33.90
N ALA A 646 1.98 0.24 -34.28
CA ALA A 646 1.44 -1.09 -34.53
C ALA A 646 0.74 -1.66 -33.30
N VAL A 647 1.40 -1.66 -32.14
CA VAL A 647 0.83 -2.11 -30.86
C VAL A 647 -0.37 -1.25 -30.47
N ALA A 648 -0.26 0.06 -30.56
CA ALA A 648 -1.32 0.99 -30.17
C ALA A 648 -2.60 0.79 -31.01
N ASN A 649 -2.45 0.62 -32.32
CA ASN A 649 -3.58 0.37 -33.22
C ASN A 649 -4.25 -0.99 -32.93
N GLU A 650 -3.46 -2.03 -32.63
CA GLU A 650 -3.97 -3.36 -32.32
C GLU A 650 -4.76 -3.38 -31.03
N VAL A 651 -4.29 -2.71 -29.97
CA VAL A 651 -4.97 -2.64 -28.67
C VAL A 651 -5.99 -1.51 -28.58
N GLY A 652 -5.91 -0.50 -29.47
CA GLY A 652 -6.85 0.61 -29.52
C GLY A 652 -6.50 1.78 -28.59
N ILE A 653 -5.23 2.13 -28.40
CA ILE A 653 -4.78 3.26 -27.56
C ILE A 653 -5.02 4.60 -28.28
N ASP A 654 -5.42 5.65 -27.54
CA ASP A 654 -5.76 6.96 -28.10
C ASP A 654 -4.53 7.79 -28.48
N LYS A 655 -3.47 7.76 -27.66
CA LYS A 655 -2.27 8.60 -27.80
C LYS A 655 -1.00 7.77 -27.72
N VAL A 656 -0.06 8.03 -28.60
CA VAL A 656 1.23 7.31 -28.68
C VAL A 656 2.38 8.30 -28.68
N HIS A 657 3.36 8.05 -27.83
CA HIS A 657 4.60 8.80 -27.79
C HIS A 657 5.76 7.80 -27.80
N ALA A 658 6.48 7.76 -28.90
CA ALA A 658 7.58 6.84 -29.18
C ALA A 658 8.95 7.56 -29.10
N LYS A 659 10.04 6.78 -29.15
CA LYS A 659 11.43 7.26 -29.11
C LYS A 659 11.77 8.13 -27.91
N LEU A 660 11.12 7.90 -26.77
CA LEU A 660 11.32 8.69 -25.56
C LEU A 660 12.52 8.16 -24.76
N LEU A 661 13.38 9.05 -24.33
CA LEU A 661 14.34 8.79 -23.27
C LEU A 661 13.62 8.80 -21.90
N PRO A 662 14.19 8.20 -20.84
CA PRO A 662 13.54 8.19 -19.52
C PRO A 662 13.14 9.58 -19.01
N GLU A 663 13.98 10.59 -19.20
CA GLU A 663 13.69 11.98 -18.84
C GLU A 663 12.56 12.60 -19.66
N ASP A 664 12.45 12.25 -20.94
CA ASP A 664 11.40 12.76 -21.82
C ASP A 664 10.04 12.12 -21.49
N LYS A 665 10.02 10.86 -21.03
CA LYS A 665 8.81 10.21 -20.53
C LYS A 665 8.21 11.01 -19.37
N LEU A 666 9.02 11.49 -18.41
CA LEU A 666 8.55 12.28 -17.26
C LEU A 666 8.00 13.64 -17.70
N LYS A 667 8.68 14.34 -18.62
CA LYS A 667 8.18 15.60 -19.19
C LYS A 667 6.84 15.40 -19.91
N LYS A 668 6.73 14.30 -20.66
CA LYS A 668 5.49 13.97 -21.39
C LYS A 668 4.35 13.60 -20.47
N LEU A 669 4.62 12.86 -19.39
CA LEU A 669 3.64 12.62 -18.34
C LEU A 669 3.08 13.93 -17.77
N SER A 670 3.95 14.90 -17.49
CA SER A 670 3.57 16.23 -16.99
C SER A 670 2.71 17.02 -17.99
N SER A 671 3.01 16.93 -19.29
CA SER A 671 2.18 17.53 -20.34
C SER A 671 0.78 16.89 -20.40
N LEU A 672 0.72 15.55 -20.38
CA LEU A 672 -0.55 14.80 -20.37
C LEU A 672 -1.41 15.15 -19.16
N ARG A 673 -0.78 15.36 -17.97
CA ARG A 673 -1.47 15.81 -16.76
C ARG A 673 -2.07 17.21 -16.95
N GLN A 674 -1.35 18.14 -17.56
CA GLN A 674 -1.85 19.50 -17.83
C GLN A 674 -2.98 19.52 -18.85
N GLU A 675 -2.91 18.69 -19.88
CA GLU A 675 -3.87 18.64 -20.97
C GLU A 675 -5.17 17.91 -20.58
N HIS A 676 -5.08 16.84 -19.80
CA HIS A 676 -6.17 15.90 -19.60
C HIS A 676 -6.52 15.64 -18.13
N GLY A 677 -5.82 16.23 -17.19
CA GLY A 677 -6.02 16.03 -15.74
C GLY A 677 -5.22 14.85 -15.16
N ASN A 678 -5.61 14.39 -13.98
CA ASN A 678 -4.85 13.42 -13.19
C ASN A 678 -4.49 12.16 -13.97
N VAL A 679 -3.25 11.73 -13.82
CA VAL A 679 -2.64 10.64 -14.59
C VAL A 679 -2.38 9.43 -13.71
N PHE A 680 -2.77 8.26 -14.21
CA PHE A 680 -2.40 6.95 -13.68
C PHE A 680 -1.35 6.34 -14.60
N PHE A 681 -0.11 6.20 -14.12
CA PHE A 681 0.97 5.59 -14.89
C PHE A 681 1.15 4.13 -14.49
N VAL A 682 1.33 3.26 -15.48
CA VAL A 682 1.57 1.82 -15.30
C VAL A 682 2.84 1.42 -16.04
N GLY A 683 3.81 0.83 -15.33
CA GLY A 683 5.09 0.38 -15.88
C GLY A 683 5.63 -0.84 -15.14
N ASP A 684 6.77 -1.40 -15.58
CA ASP A 684 7.40 -2.57 -14.99
C ASP A 684 8.90 -2.44 -14.77
N GLY A 685 9.57 -1.48 -15.41
CA GLY A 685 11.02 -1.35 -15.45
C GLY A 685 11.63 -0.49 -14.34
N ILE A 686 12.92 -0.70 -14.08
CA ILE A 686 13.74 0.17 -13.22
C ILE A 686 13.71 1.62 -13.74
N ASN A 687 13.70 1.79 -15.05
CA ASN A 687 13.69 3.09 -15.73
C ASN A 687 12.37 3.84 -15.51
N ASP A 688 11.30 3.16 -15.09
CA ASP A 688 9.98 3.74 -14.85
C ASP A 688 9.79 4.20 -13.42
N ALA A 689 10.68 3.83 -12.48
CA ALA A 689 10.57 4.20 -11.07
C ALA A 689 10.41 5.73 -10.84
N PRO A 690 11.15 6.63 -11.52
CA PRO A 690 10.95 8.07 -11.41
C PRO A 690 9.58 8.54 -11.93
N ILE A 691 9.04 7.85 -12.94
CA ILE A 691 7.75 8.19 -13.56
C ILE A 691 6.61 7.70 -12.68
N LEU A 692 6.75 6.50 -12.09
CA LEU A 692 5.82 5.93 -11.12
C LEU A 692 5.65 6.87 -9.92
N ALA A 693 6.77 7.32 -9.34
CA ALA A 693 6.76 8.28 -8.23
C ALA A 693 6.26 9.68 -8.63
N GLY A 694 6.42 10.07 -9.91
CA GLY A 694 6.00 11.36 -10.44
C GLY A 694 4.53 11.43 -10.91
N ALA A 695 3.84 10.30 -11.04
CA ALA A 695 2.43 10.24 -11.42
C ALA A 695 1.50 10.66 -10.26
N ASP A 696 0.21 10.91 -10.53
CA ASP A 696 -0.79 11.09 -9.47
C ASP A 696 -1.09 9.76 -8.78
N VAL A 697 -0.99 8.67 -9.53
CA VAL A 697 -0.91 7.28 -9.04
C VAL A 697 0.05 6.53 -9.94
N GLY A 698 1.02 5.83 -9.36
CA GLY A 698 1.93 4.93 -10.06
C GLY A 698 1.58 3.47 -9.78
N ALA A 699 1.51 2.62 -10.81
CA ALA A 699 1.34 1.18 -10.64
C ALA A 699 2.46 0.39 -11.30
N ALA A 700 2.99 -0.59 -10.58
CA ALA A 700 3.97 -1.53 -11.09
C ALA A 700 3.34 -2.89 -11.41
N MET A 701 3.80 -3.54 -12.49
CA MET A 701 3.51 -4.94 -12.74
C MET A 701 4.30 -5.82 -11.77
N GLY A 702 3.73 -6.90 -11.26
CA GLY A 702 4.36 -7.81 -10.30
C GLY A 702 5.57 -8.57 -10.85
N SER A 703 5.65 -8.71 -12.18
CA SER A 703 6.83 -9.21 -12.91
C SER A 703 7.94 -8.17 -13.07
N GLY A 704 7.69 -6.94 -12.65
CA GLY A 704 8.62 -5.82 -12.80
C GLY A 704 9.78 -5.86 -11.81
N ALA A 705 10.72 -4.93 -12.00
CA ALA A 705 11.88 -4.78 -11.13
C ALA A 705 11.49 -4.33 -9.70
N ASP A 706 12.21 -4.81 -8.70
CA ASP A 706 11.96 -4.47 -7.28
C ASP A 706 11.92 -2.94 -7.05
N ALA A 707 12.77 -2.17 -7.73
CA ALA A 707 12.78 -0.71 -7.64
C ALA A 707 11.48 -0.07 -8.17
N ALA A 708 10.88 -0.61 -9.24
CA ALA A 708 9.60 -0.15 -9.75
C ALA A 708 8.47 -0.53 -8.79
N ILE A 709 8.52 -1.76 -8.25
CA ILE A 709 7.56 -2.21 -7.23
C ILE A 709 7.64 -1.30 -6.00
N GLU A 710 8.83 -0.93 -5.54
CA GLU A 710 9.01 -0.06 -4.36
C GLU A 710 8.47 1.36 -4.59
N ALA A 711 8.72 1.93 -5.76
CA ALA A 711 8.30 3.29 -6.13
C ALA A 711 6.78 3.44 -6.40
N ALA A 712 6.07 2.35 -6.69
CA ALA A 712 4.66 2.37 -7.07
C ALA A 712 3.73 2.52 -5.86
N ASP A 713 2.57 3.15 -6.07
CA ASP A 713 1.44 3.22 -5.11
C ASP A 713 0.55 1.97 -5.17
N VAL A 714 0.55 1.28 -6.32
CA VAL A 714 -0.24 0.07 -6.58
C VAL A 714 0.66 -0.97 -7.23
N VAL A 715 0.48 -2.26 -6.89
CA VAL A 715 1.20 -3.37 -7.53
C VAL A 715 0.20 -4.40 -8.06
N PHE A 716 0.34 -4.77 -9.33
CA PHE A 716 -0.47 -5.81 -9.98
C PHE A 716 0.28 -7.14 -9.95
N MET A 717 0.04 -7.96 -8.93
CA MET A 717 0.75 -9.21 -8.67
C MET A 717 0.67 -10.23 -9.82
N ASN A 718 -0.46 -10.25 -10.54
CA ASN A 718 -0.70 -11.12 -11.69
C ASN A 718 -0.16 -10.57 -13.01
N SER A 719 0.38 -9.36 -13.01
CA SER A 719 0.88 -8.65 -14.20
C SER A 719 -0.11 -8.55 -15.37
N LYS A 720 -1.43 -8.66 -15.10
CA LYS A 720 -2.49 -8.51 -16.12
C LYS A 720 -2.84 -7.05 -16.35
N VAL A 721 -3.11 -6.69 -17.59
CA VAL A 721 -3.61 -5.35 -17.95
C VAL A 721 -5.01 -5.13 -17.36
N HIS A 722 -5.82 -6.21 -17.25
CA HIS A 722 -7.16 -6.17 -16.65
C HIS A 722 -7.19 -5.65 -15.22
N SER A 723 -6.13 -5.87 -14.45
CA SER A 723 -6.01 -5.38 -13.08
C SER A 723 -6.08 -3.84 -12.97
N ILE A 724 -5.73 -3.11 -14.04
CA ILE A 724 -5.91 -1.66 -14.13
C ILE A 724 -7.39 -1.30 -14.01
N PHE A 725 -8.25 -1.99 -14.77
CA PHE A 725 -9.71 -1.78 -14.74
C PHE A 725 -10.31 -2.15 -13.38
N GLN A 726 -9.87 -3.28 -12.80
CA GLN A 726 -10.32 -3.73 -11.49
C GLN A 726 -9.93 -2.73 -10.38
N ALA A 727 -8.68 -2.24 -10.37
CA ALA A 727 -8.20 -1.26 -9.40
C ALA A 727 -9.04 0.02 -9.39
N ILE A 728 -9.38 0.54 -10.57
CA ILE A 728 -10.22 1.73 -10.72
C ILE A 728 -11.64 1.48 -10.20
N ASN A 729 -12.22 0.31 -10.47
CA ASN A 729 -13.57 -0.02 -9.99
C ASN A 729 -13.62 -0.23 -8.48
N ILE A 730 -12.62 -0.93 -7.90
CA ILE A 730 -12.49 -1.07 -6.44
C ILE A 730 -12.40 0.32 -5.78
N SER A 731 -11.57 1.21 -6.33
CA SER A 731 -11.44 2.58 -5.86
C SER A 731 -12.78 3.33 -5.89
N ARG A 732 -13.47 3.32 -7.04
CA ARG A 732 -14.76 4.01 -7.22
C ARG A 732 -15.83 3.50 -6.25
N ASP A 733 -15.89 2.18 -6.05
CA ASP A 733 -16.86 1.58 -5.15
C ASP A 733 -16.52 1.83 -3.67
N THR A 734 -15.26 1.76 -3.31
CA THR A 734 -14.80 2.08 -1.94
C THR A 734 -15.23 3.49 -1.55
N ILE A 735 -14.95 4.46 -2.39
CA ILE A 735 -15.29 5.86 -2.11
C ILE A 735 -16.79 6.10 -2.17
N ARG A 736 -17.51 5.43 -3.08
CA ARG A 736 -18.97 5.50 -3.13
C ARG A 736 -19.59 5.00 -1.82
N ILE A 737 -19.13 3.87 -1.30
CA ILE A 737 -19.62 3.28 -0.05
C ILE A 737 -19.24 4.17 1.14
N ALA A 738 -18.03 4.71 1.18
CA ALA A 738 -17.62 5.66 2.21
C ALA A 738 -18.57 6.88 2.25
N TRP A 739 -18.88 7.47 1.09
CA TRP A 739 -19.83 8.58 1.01
C TRP A 739 -21.27 8.19 1.32
N GLN A 740 -21.71 6.98 0.95
CA GLN A 740 -23.02 6.46 1.35
C GLN A 740 -23.15 6.41 2.87
N ASN A 741 -22.12 5.90 3.55
CA ASN A 741 -22.09 5.85 5.02
C ASN A 741 -22.13 7.26 5.63
N VAL A 742 -21.33 8.19 5.10
CA VAL A 742 -21.30 9.58 5.56
C VAL A 742 -22.69 10.23 5.43
N ILE A 743 -23.29 10.14 4.25
CA ILE A 743 -24.58 10.77 3.97
C ILE A 743 -25.70 10.11 4.81
N PHE A 744 -25.69 8.80 4.91
CA PHE A 744 -26.68 8.05 5.69
C PHE A 744 -26.57 8.37 7.18
N ALA A 745 -25.37 8.29 7.75
CA ALA A 745 -25.15 8.58 9.17
C ALA A 745 -25.51 10.03 9.51
N LEU A 746 -25.08 11.02 8.73
CA LEU A 746 -25.43 12.43 8.94
C LEU A 746 -26.92 12.69 8.74
N GLY A 747 -27.56 12.08 7.75
CA GLY A 747 -28.98 12.25 7.46
C GLY A 747 -29.87 11.74 8.61
N ILE A 748 -29.62 10.51 9.08
CA ILE A 748 -30.35 9.95 10.24
C ILE A 748 -30.09 10.79 11.49
N LYS A 749 -28.85 11.21 11.71
CA LYS A 749 -28.47 12.03 12.86
C LYS A 749 -29.20 13.37 12.89
N ILE A 750 -29.23 14.10 11.79
CA ILE A 750 -29.97 15.37 11.68
C ILE A 750 -31.46 15.12 11.96
N LEU A 751 -32.03 14.04 11.43
CA LEU A 751 -33.44 13.68 11.67
C LEU A 751 -33.71 13.46 13.17
N ILE A 752 -32.86 12.64 13.83
CA ILE A 752 -33.04 12.35 15.27
C ILE A 752 -32.83 13.60 16.12
N MET A 753 -31.87 14.47 15.76
CA MET A 753 -31.65 15.76 16.44
C MET A 753 -32.89 16.66 16.35
N ILE A 754 -33.52 16.75 15.18
CA ILE A 754 -34.77 17.52 15.02
C ILE A 754 -35.88 16.92 15.87
N LEU A 755 -36.06 15.60 15.88
CA LEU A 755 -37.05 14.92 16.72
C LEU A 755 -36.76 15.12 18.21
N GLY A 756 -35.49 15.12 18.61
CA GLY A 756 -35.08 15.40 19.99
C GLY A 756 -35.41 16.85 20.42
N LEU A 757 -35.13 17.83 19.55
CA LEU A 757 -35.52 19.24 19.83
C LEU A 757 -37.05 19.44 19.89
N MET A 758 -37.81 18.61 19.17
CA MET A 758 -39.28 18.63 19.23
C MET A 758 -39.86 17.86 20.42
N GLY A 759 -39.03 17.24 21.26
CA GLY A 759 -39.46 16.45 22.41
C GLY A 759 -39.99 15.05 22.10
N PHE A 760 -39.80 14.55 20.85
CA PHE A 760 -40.28 13.23 20.43
C PHE A 760 -39.27 12.09 20.63
N ALA A 761 -38.04 12.37 21.03
CA ALA A 761 -37.00 11.37 21.23
C ALA A 761 -36.52 11.34 22.69
N SER A 762 -36.53 10.14 23.30
CA SER A 762 -35.87 9.92 24.62
C SER A 762 -34.36 9.73 24.43
N MET A 763 -33.57 10.00 25.44
CA MET A 763 -32.09 9.90 25.39
C MET A 763 -31.64 8.48 25.06
N TRP A 764 -32.16 7.45 25.69
CA TRP A 764 -31.75 6.06 25.45
C TRP A 764 -32.18 5.53 24.06
N ALA A 765 -33.38 5.95 23.57
CA ALA A 765 -33.81 5.61 22.22
C ALA A 765 -32.88 6.22 21.17
N ALA A 766 -32.36 7.41 21.42
CA ALA A 766 -31.40 8.09 20.53
C ALA A 766 -30.04 7.35 20.47
N VAL A 767 -29.53 6.88 21.62
CA VAL A 767 -28.30 6.07 21.69
C VAL A 767 -28.47 4.76 20.92
N PHE A 768 -29.59 4.08 21.14
CA PHE A 768 -29.91 2.84 20.41
C PHE A 768 -29.95 3.04 18.89
N ALA A 769 -30.54 4.13 18.42
CA ALA A 769 -30.57 4.46 17.01
C ALA A 769 -29.17 4.78 16.44
N ASP A 770 -28.31 5.50 17.17
CA ASP A 770 -26.94 5.79 16.73
C ASP A 770 -26.09 4.52 16.58
N THR A 771 -26.18 3.60 17.54
CA THR A 771 -25.54 2.28 17.47
C THR A 771 -26.04 1.47 16.26
N GLY A 772 -27.35 1.46 16.01
CA GLY A 772 -27.93 0.79 14.86
C GLY A 772 -27.40 1.33 13.53
N VAL A 773 -27.26 2.66 13.42
CA VAL A 773 -26.68 3.32 12.24
C VAL A 773 -25.21 2.92 12.08
N ALA A 774 -24.43 2.89 13.16
CA ALA A 774 -23.03 2.48 13.12
C ALA A 774 -22.89 1.05 12.58
N MET A 775 -23.69 0.11 13.09
CA MET A 775 -23.69 -1.28 12.62
C MET A 775 -24.05 -1.42 11.13
N ILE A 776 -25.08 -0.69 10.66
CA ILE A 776 -25.46 -0.68 9.25
C ILE A 776 -24.31 -0.16 8.37
N CYS A 777 -23.64 0.92 8.78
CA CYS A 777 -22.50 1.49 8.08
C CYS A 777 -21.30 0.53 8.03
N ILE A 778 -21.03 -0.19 9.12
CA ILE A 778 -19.98 -1.23 9.19
C ILE A 778 -20.30 -2.36 8.19
N LEU A 779 -21.53 -2.89 8.22
CA LEU A 779 -21.96 -3.94 7.30
C LEU A 779 -21.90 -3.50 5.83
N ASN A 780 -22.29 -2.24 5.55
CA ASN A 780 -22.16 -1.68 4.20
C ASN A 780 -20.69 -1.59 3.75
N SER A 781 -19.77 -1.25 4.65
CA SER A 781 -18.32 -1.20 4.35
C SER A 781 -17.74 -2.56 4.00
N ILE A 782 -18.13 -3.62 4.72
CA ILE A 782 -17.65 -4.99 4.50
C ILE A 782 -18.13 -5.55 3.15
N ARG A 783 -19.23 -5.07 2.61
CA ARG A 783 -19.78 -5.51 1.32
C ARG A 783 -18.78 -5.44 0.16
N ILE A 784 -17.78 -4.53 0.24
CA ILE A 784 -16.70 -4.40 -0.75
C ILE A 784 -15.88 -5.69 -0.87
N LEU A 785 -15.63 -6.40 0.24
CA LEU A 785 -14.83 -7.64 0.26
C LEU A 785 -15.43 -8.82 -0.51
N TYR A 786 -16.75 -8.80 -0.66
CA TYR A 786 -17.52 -9.88 -1.30
C TYR A 786 -17.89 -9.59 -2.76
N LYS A 787 -17.45 -8.42 -3.27
CA LYS A 787 -17.73 -8.03 -4.65
C LYS A 787 -16.60 -8.52 -5.57
N ASN A 788 -16.97 -9.20 -6.66
CA ASN A 788 -16.06 -9.56 -7.73
C ASN A 788 -16.02 -8.43 -8.77
N TYR A 789 -14.81 -8.03 -9.19
CA TYR A 789 -14.59 -6.93 -10.14
C TYR A 789 -14.04 -7.40 -11.47
#